data_0186926e03cc7fa61f411488e22ef60d
#
_entry.id   0186926e03cc7fa61f411488e22ef60d
#
_cell.length_a   1.000
_cell.length_b   1.000
_cell.length_c   1.000
_cell.angle_alpha   90.00
_cell.angle_beta   90.00
_cell.angle_gamma   90.00
#
_symmetry.space_group_name_H-M   'P 1'
#
loop_
_entity.id
_entity.type
_entity.pdbx_description
1 polymer ?
#
loop_
_entity_poly.entity_id
_entity_poly.type
_entity_poly.pdbx_seq_one_letter_code
_entity_poly.pdbx_strand_id
1 'polypeptide(L)'
;MAGKPPHSDPVQDAPQVAGPKHAAAGLPAIGHSLRMAQQQMGVKRTALTLLRVNQKDGFDCPGCAWPEPEHRHTAEFCENGAKAVAEEATLRRVTPDFFAAHTVADLATRSGYWLGQQGRLTQPMYLAEGADHYEAVPWERAFDIVAEELTALASPDEALFYTSGRTSNEAAFLYQLFAREFGTNNLPDCSNMCHESSGSALNETIGIGKGSVLLEDLYKADLIIVAGQNPGTNHPRMLSALEKAKAGGARIITVNPLPEAGMERFKNPQTPQGMLKGAALTDLFLQIRLGGDQALFRLLNKLILDTEGAVDETFVGEHTHGYEEFAEAARAADWDETLTATGLTREKIDEALRMVLASERTIVCWAMGLTQHKHSVPTIREVVNFLLLRGNIGRPGAGVCPVRGHSNVQGDRTMGIFERPAPAFLDALEREFGFVPPRGHGYDVVRAIRAMRDDKAKVFFAMGGNFVSASPDTEVTEAAMRRARLTVHVSTKLNRSHAVTGARALILPTLGRTERDLQGSGEQFVTVEDSMGMVHASRGRLEPASEHLLSEPAIVARLARRVLGDGSRTPWEEFEKDYATVRDRIARVIPGFEDFNARVADPNGFALPHAPRDERRFPTATGKANFTAAPVEYPKLPKGRLLLQTLRSHDQYNTTIYGLDDRYRGIKNGRRVVLVNPEDARELGLADGSYTDLVGEWKDGVERRAPGFRVVHYPTARGCAAAYYPETNVLVPLDATADTSNTPASKSVVVRLEQSAAN
;
A
#
# COMPACT_ATOMS: atom_id res chain seq x y z
N MET A 1 15.71 5.41 -29.25
CA MET A 1 15.23 6.67 -28.69
C MET A 1 14.03 6.34 -27.81
N ALA A 2 13.80 7.08 -26.74
CA ALA A 2 12.59 6.94 -25.94
C ALA A 2 11.35 7.37 -26.74
N GLY A 3 10.20 6.75 -26.44
CA GLY A 3 8.94 7.11 -27.10
C GLY A 3 8.42 8.47 -26.64
N LYS A 4 7.74 9.20 -27.51
CA LYS A 4 7.04 10.44 -27.15
C LYS A 4 5.89 10.17 -26.19
N PRO A 5 5.47 11.14 -25.37
CA PRO A 5 4.25 11.01 -24.59
C PRO A 5 3.02 10.86 -25.50
N PRO A 6 1.92 10.22 -25.03
CA PRO A 6 0.70 10.12 -25.81
C PRO A 6 0.07 11.51 -26.00
N HIS A 7 -0.24 11.85 -27.25
CA HIS A 7 -0.89 13.12 -27.60
C HIS A 7 -2.41 13.07 -27.24
N SER A 8 -3.07 11.97 -27.62
CA SER A 8 -4.49 11.73 -27.30
C SER A 8 -4.62 10.81 -26.09
N ASP A 9 -5.69 10.98 -25.34
CA ASP A 9 -6.03 10.03 -24.28
C ASP A 9 -6.54 8.73 -24.89
N PRO A 10 -6.00 7.55 -24.51
CA PRO A 10 -6.44 6.29 -25.06
C PRO A 10 -7.91 6.02 -24.72
N VAL A 11 -8.64 5.45 -25.66
CA VAL A 11 -10.03 5.00 -25.45
C VAL A 11 -10.03 3.88 -24.42
N GLN A 12 -10.62 4.15 -23.24
CA GLN A 12 -10.72 3.18 -22.15
C GLN A 12 -12.04 2.39 -22.14
N ASP A 13 -12.98 2.72 -23.04
CA ASP A 13 -14.36 2.27 -22.96
C ASP A 13 -14.63 0.94 -23.70
N ALA A 14 -13.66 0.42 -24.44
CA ALA A 14 -13.77 -0.84 -25.19
C ALA A 14 -12.68 -1.84 -24.80
N PRO A 15 -12.65 -2.37 -23.57
CA PRO A 15 -11.67 -3.38 -23.19
C PRO A 15 -11.83 -4.65 -24.00
N GLN A 16 -10.71 -5.18 -24.50
CA GLN A 16 -10.65 -6.50 -25.12
C GLN A 16 -10.45 -7.55 -24.05
N VAL A 17 -11.14 -8.68 -24.17
CA VAL A 17 -11.11 -9.77 -23.18
C VAL A 17 -10.67 -11.06 -23.86
N ALA A 18 -9.67 -11.71 -23.28
CA ALA A 18 -9.22 -13.06 -23.62
C ALA A 18 -9.26 -13.94 -22.36
N GLY A 19 -9.08 -15.23 -22.49
CA GLY A 19 -9.01 -16.14 -21.34
C GLY A 19 -7.88 -15.78 -20.37
N PRO A 20 -8.08 -16.00 -19.05
CA PRO A 20 -7.06 -15.76 -18.03
C PRO A 20 -5.84 -16.66 -18.25
N LYS A 21 -4.69 -16.22 -17.76
CA LYS A 21 -3.45 -17.01 -17.75
C LYS A 21 -3.37 -17.86 -16.49
N HIS A 22 -2.76 -19.03 -16.62
CA HIS A 22 -2.51 -19.97 -15.54
C HIS A 22 -1.04 -19.97 -15.07
N ALA A 23 -0.25 -19.02 -15.54
CA ALA A 23 1.15 -18.88 -15.12
C ALA A 23 1.58 -17.41 -15.16
N ALA A 24 2.33 -17.02 -14.15
CA ALA A 24 2.94 -15.69 -14.03
C ALA A 24 4.41 -15.69 -14.46
N ALA A 25 4.94 -14.50 -14.77
CA ALA A 25 6.32 -14.20 -15.14
C ALA A 25 6.80 -14.90 -16.44
N GLY A 26 8.01 -15.46 -16.44
CA GLY A 26 8.63 -16.10 -17.61
C GLY A 26 9.07 -15.11 -18.70
N LEU A 27 9.33 -15.63 -19.92
CA LEU A 27 9.77 -14.83 -21.07
C LEU A 27 8.83 -13.66 -21.43
N PRO A 28 7.47 -13.81 -21.34
CA PRO A 28 6.57 -12.68 -21.59
C PRO A 28 6.80 -11.50 -20.65
N ALA A 29 7.09 -11.74 -19.37
CA ALA A 29 7.38 -10.68 -18.39
C ALA A 29 8.68 -9.96 -18.71
N ILE A 30 9.74 -10.70 -19.09
CA ILE A 30 11.02 -10.11 -19.53
C ILE A 30 10.80 -9.20 -20.74
N GLY A 31 10.15 -9.72 -21.79
CA GLY A 31 9.88 -8.96 -23.01
C GLY A 31 9.04 -7.71 -22.78
N HIS A 32 8.04 -7.80 -21.89
CA HIS A 32 7.18 -6.65 -21.55
C HIS A 32 7.95 -5.61 -20.75
N SER A 33 8.71 -6.02 -19.73
CA SER A 33 9.56 -5.13 -18.92
C SER A 33 10.57 -4.36 -19.77
N LEU A 34 11.28 -5.06 -20.66
CA LEU A 34 12.28 -4.43 -21.53
C LEU A 34 11.64 -3.45 -22.53
N ARG A 35 10.49 -3.81 -23.11
CA ARG A 35 9.77 -2.93 -24.02
C ARG A 35 9.32 -1.64 -23.32
N MET A 36 8.70 -1.75 -22.17
CA MET A 36 8.25 -0.60 -21.38
C MET A 36 9.43 0.28 -20.97
N ALA A 37 10.51 -0.33 -20.49
CA ALA A 37 11.70 0.40 -20.08
C ALA A 37 12.35 1.14 -21.26
N GLN A 38 12.47 0.49 -22.45
CA GLN A 38 12.99 1.15 -23.64
C GLN A 38 12.12 2.30 -24.12
N GLN A 39 10.79 2.19 -24.03
CA GLN A 39 9.86 3.25 -24.40
C GLN A 39 10.03 4.50 -23.52
N GLN A 40 10.35 4.32 -22.24
CA GLN A 40 10.52 5.42 -21.29
C GLN A 40 11.94 5.99 -21.29
N MET A 41 12.96 5.14 -21.32
CA MET A 41 14.36 5.49 -21.07
C MET A 41 15.29 5.36 -22.30
N GLY A 42 14.87 4.67 -23.36
CA GLY A 42 15.78 4.23 -24.41
C GLY A 42 16.71 3.10 -23.97
N VAL A 43 17.48 2.51 -24.89
CA VAL A 43 18.24 1.26 -24.65
C VAL A 43 19.34 1.44 -23.59
N LYS A 44 20.23 2.42 -23.77
CA LYS A 44 21.40 2.61 -22.89
C LYS A 44 21.01 2.91 -21.44
N ARG A 45 20.07 3.84 -21.24
CA ARG A 45 19.60 4.22 -19.91
C ARG A 45 18.85 3.06 -19.24
N THR A 46 18.06 2.26 -20.01
CA THR A 46 17.39 1.04 -19.50
C THR A 46 18.41 0.09 -18.87
N ALA A 47 19.45 -0.30 -19.59
CA ALA A 47 20.44 -1.25 -19.08
C ALA A 47 21.13 -0.72 -17.81
N LEU A 48 21.65 0.51 -17.87
CA LEU A 48 22.36 1.13 -16.74
C LEU A 48 21.48 1.27 -15.50
N THR A 49 20.21 1.57 -15.67
CA THR A 49 19.28 1.80 -14.54
C THR A 49 18.79 0.48 -13.94
N LEU A 50 18.32 -0.45 -14.77
CA LEU A 50 17.76 -1.71 -14.26
C LEU A 50 18.78 -2.59 -13.53
N LEU A 51 20.07 -2.51 -13.89
CA LEU A 51 21.15 -3.20 -13.18
C LEU A 51 21.48 -2.62 -11.79
N ARG A 52 20.89 -1.50 -11.42
CA ARG A 52 21.10 -0.85 -10.11
C ARG A 52 19.91 -0.97 -9.16
N VAL A 53 18.79 -1.49 -9.65
CA VAL A 53 17.58 -1.68 -8.82
C VAL A 53 17.85 -2.73 -7.77
N ASN A 54 17.60 -2.40 -6.50
CA ASN A 54 17.75 -3.28 -5.34
C ASN A 54 19.16 -3.85 -5.18
N GLN A 55 20.18 -3.20 -5.75
CA GLN A 55 21.58 -3.60 -5.57
C GLN A 55 22.20 -2.89 -4.36
N LYS A 56 23.22 -3.49 -3.78
CA LYS A 56 23.91 -3.00 -2.57
C LYS A 56 24.46 -1.57 -2.69
N ASP A 57 24.88 -1.17 -3.88
CA ASP A 57 25.37 0.18 -4.22
C ASP A 57 24.40 0.94 -5.15
N GLY A 58 23.16 0.50 -5.24
CA GLY A 58 22.11 1.05 -6.07
C GLY A 58 21.00 1.71 -5.28
N PHE A 59 19.85 1.78 -5.89
CA PHE A 59 18.65 2.37 -5.29
C PHE A 59 17.56 1.32 -5.08
N ASP A 60 16.78 1.54 -4.02
CA ASP A 60 15.62 0.75 -3.71
C ASP A 60 14.50 0.96 -4.75
N CYS A 61 13.85 -0.13 -5.16
CA CYS A 61 12.74 -0.07 -6.09
C CYS A 61 11.59 0.77 -5.53
N PRO A 62 11.12 1.83 -6.22
CA PRO A 62 10.00 2.65 -5.74
C PRO A 62 8.64 1.92 -5.83
N GLY A 63 8.63 0.62 -6.06
CA GLY A 63 7.43 -0.23 -6.12
C GLY A 63 6.94 -0.66 -4.74
N CYS A 64 7.12 -1.94 -4.41
CA CYS A 64 6.62 -2.55 -3.19
C CYS A 64 7.70 -2.67 -2.10
N ALA A 65 7.25 -2.95 -0.87
CA ALA A 65 8.11 -3.14 0.30
C ALA A 65 8.57 -4.60 0.48
N TRP A 66 8.68 -5.39 -0.60
CA TRP A 66 9.20 -6.75 -0.49
C TRP A 66 10.72 -6.73 -0.25
N PRO A 67 11.24 -7.45 0.77
CA PRO A 67 12.65 -7.42 1.16
C PRO A 67 13.60 -7.93 0.08
N GLU A 68 14.86 -7.50 0.17
CA GLU A 68 15.97 -8.02 -0.63
C GLU A 68 16.58 -9.24 0.04
N PRO A 69 16.93 -10.29 -0.75
CA PRO A 69 17.69 -11.40 -0.21
C PRO A 69 19.16 -10.99 0.08
N GLU A 70 19.80 -11.64 1.04
CA GLU A 70 21.22 -11.41 1.35
C GLU A 70 22.12 -11.59 0.11
N HIS A 71 21.83 -12.63 -0.68
CA HIS A 71 22.50 -12.90 -1.96
C HIS A 71 21.61 -12.44 -3.11
N ARG A 72 21.91 -11.27 -3.68
CA ARG A 72 21.15 -10.64 -4.75
C ARG A 72 21.55 -11.15 -6.12
N HIS A 73 20.57 -11.34 -6.98
CA HIS A 73 20.81 -11.60 -8.40
C HIS A 73 21.22 -10.31 -9.13
N THR A 74 21.90 -10.45 -10.27
CA THR A 74 22.26 -9.31 -11.13
C THR A 74 21.05 -8.48 -11.56
N ALA A 75 19.90 -9.13 -11.76
CA ALA A 75 18.61 -8.50 -12.09
C ALA A 75 17.64 -8.69 -10.92
N GLU A 76 17.80 -7.92 -9.84
CA GLU A 76 16.98 -8.04 -8.61
C GLU A 76 15.72 -7.16 -8.68
N PHE A 77 14.94 -7.32 -9.74
CA PHE A 77 13.69 -6.61 -9.96
C PHE A 77 12.62 -7.50 -10.60
N CYS A 78 11.38 -7.17 -10.36
CA CYS A 78 10.24 -7.80 -11.02
C CYS A 78 9.73 -6.94 -12.19
N GLU A 79 8.75 -7.45 -12.95
CA GLU A 79 8.12 -6.72 -14.05
C GLU A 79 7.56 -5.36 -13.59
N ASN A 80 6.82 -5.32 -12.48
CA ASN A 80 6.25 -4.09 -11.97
C ASN A 80 7.31 -3.12 -11.43
N GLY A 81 8.38 -3.64 -10.82
CA GLY A 81 9.54 -2.83 -10.43
C GLY A 81 10.22 -2.19 -11.64
N ALA A 82 10.43 -2.96 -12.71
CA ALA A 82 11.00 -2.42 -13.95
C ALA A 82 10.15 -1.30 -14.55
N LYS A 83 8.81 -1.43 -14.53
CA LYS A 83 7.88 -0.36 -14.97
C LYS A 83 7.96 0.87 -14.08
N ALA A 84 7.93 0.70 -12.75
CA ALA A 84 8.01 1.79 -11.79
C ALA A 84 9.29 2.62 -11.97
N VAL A 85 10.42 1.93 -12.09
CA VAL A 85 11.73 2.53 -12.33
C VAL A 85 11.76 3.22 -13.70
N ALA A 86 11.22 2.59 -14.74
CA ALA A 86 11.21 3.15 -16.08
C ALA A 86 10.38 4.44 -16.16
N GLU A 87 9.24 4.48 -15.51
CA GLU A 87 8.39 5.67 -15.48
C GLU A 87 8.98 6.80 -14.63
N GLU A 88 9.70 6.49 -13.55
CA GLU A 88 10.42 7.49 -12.77
C GLU A 88 11.64 8.03 -13.51
N ALA A 89 12.42 7.14 -14.13
CA ALA A 89 13.64 7.48 -14.87
C ALA A 89 13.38 7.93 -16.33
N THR A 90 12.13 8.21 -16.69
CA THR A 90 11.73 8.57 -18.07
C THR A 90 12.47 9.79 -18.61
N LEU A 91 12.69 9.82 -19.92
CA LEU A 91 13.22 10.97 -20.63
C LEU A 91 12.17 12.01 -21.04
N ARG A 92 10.89 11.71 -20.79
CA ARG A 92 9.78 12.64 -21.03
C ARG A 92 9.75 13.72 -19.95
N ARG A 93 9.37 14.94 -20.33
CA ARG A 93 9.36 16.11 -19.44
C ARG A 93 8.04 16.87 -19.55
N VAL A 94 7.52 17.26 -18.42
CA VAL A 94 6.40 18.20 -18.27
C VAL A 94 6.99 19.55 -17.91
N THR A 95 7.07 20.44 -18.91
CA THR A 95 7.65 21.78 -18.80
C THR A 95 6.56 22.83 -18.61
N PRO A 96 6.90 24.10 -18.33
CA PRO A 96 5.93 25.19 -18.29
C PRO A 96 5.11 25.33 -19.56
N ASP A 97 5.68 25.06 -20.74
CA ASP A 97 4.95 25.11 -22.01
C ASP A 97 3.80 24.09 -22.07
N PHE A 98 3.96 22.94 -21.38
CA PHE A 98 2.88 21.99 -21.26
C PHE A 98 1.70 22.58 -20.47
N PHE A 99 1.97 23.25 -19.36
CA PHE A 99 0.95 23.89 -18.55
C PHE A 99 0.32 25.11 -19.24
N ALA A 100 1.07 25.85 -20.03
CA ALA A 100 0.55 26.94 -20.84
C ALA A 100 -0.40 26.45 -21.97
N ALA A 101 -0.22 25.21 -22.40
CA ALA A 101 -1.06 24.57 -23.42
C ALA A 101 -2.31 23.86 -22.88
N HIS A 102 -2.40 23.65 -21.56
CA HIS A 102 -3.47 22.87 -20.93
C HIS A 102 -4.03 23.59 -19.71
N THR A 103 -5.31 23.97 -19.78
CA THR A 103 -6.03 24.46 -18.60
C THR A 103 -6.20 23.36 -17.55
N VAL A 104 -6.39 23.73 -16.27
CA VAL A 104 -6.74 22.78 -15.21
C VAL A 104 -8.02 22.02 -15.54
N ALA A 105 -8.98 22.67 -16.18
CA ALA A 105 -10.23 22.05 -16.65
C ALA A 105 -9.94 20.97 -17.73
N ASP A 106 -9.05 21.24 -18.70
CA ASP A 106 -8.63 20.23 -19.69
C ASP A 106 -7.93 19.06 -18.98
N LEU A 107 -6.98 19.32 -18.09
CA LEU A 107 -6.28 18.28 -17.34
C LEU A 107 -7.27 17.41 -16.51
N ALA A 108 -8.32 18.01 -15.97
CA ALA A 108 -9.35 17.30 -15.22
C ALA A 108 -10.20 16.33 -16.08
N THR A 109 -10.25 16.51 -17.40
CA THR A 109 -10.92 15.57 -18.31
C THR A 109 -10.04 14.37 -18.69
N ARG A 110 -8.72 14.47 -18.48
CA ARG A 110 -7.76 13.44 -18.90
C ARG A 110 -7.74 12.25 -17.94
N SER A 111 -7.48 11.07 -18.48
CA SER A 111 -7.31 9.87 -17.66
C SER A 111 -6.05 9.94 -16.79
N GLY A 112 -6.06 9.23 -15.66
CA GLY A 112 -4.86 9.06 -14.84
C GLY A 112 -3.68 8.42 -15.59
N TYR A 113 -3.97 7.56 -16.58
CA TYR A 113 -2.97 7.00 -17.47
C TYR A 113 -2.30 8.08 -18.31
N TRP A 114 -3.09 8.90 -19.02
CA TRP A 114 -2.56 9.96 -19.87
C TRP A 114 -1.69 10.94 -19.07
N LEU A 115 -2.20 11.43 -17.92
CA LEU A 115 -1.46 12.33 -17.04
C LEU A 115 -0.11 11.73 -16.61
N GLY A 116 -0.09 10.49 -16.13
CA GLY A 116 1.13 9.81 -15.70
C GLY A 116 2.15 9.56 -16.82
N GLN A 117 1.70 9.47 -18.08
CA GLN A 117 2.57 9.21 -19.24
C GLN A 117 3.18 10.47 -19.84
N GLN A 118 2.82 11.68 -19.37
CA GLN A 118 3.42 12.92 -19.87
C GLN A 118 4.89 13.07 -19.47
N GLY A 119 5.31 12.54 -18.32
CA GLY A 119 6.70 12.50 -17.90
C GLY A 119 6.97 13.16 -16.56
N ARG A 120 8.25 13.51 -16.32
CA ARG A 120 8.71 14.12 -15.08
C ARG A 120 8.38 15.62 -15.06
N LEU A 121 7.88 16.08 -13.92
CA LEU A 121 7.76 17.50 -13.59
C LEU A 121 9.15 18.15 -13.53
N THR A 122 9.28 19.41 -13.94
CA THR A 122 10.58 20.02 -14.12
C THR A 122 10.85 21.24 -13.24
N GLN A 123 9.81 21.97 -12.82
CA GLN A 123 9.98 23.13 -11.94
C GLN A 123 8.69 23.45 -11.19
N PRO A 124 8.73 24.27 -10.11
CA PRO A 124 7.55 24.62 -9.36
C PRO A 124 6.52 25.35 -10.21
N MET A 125 5.26 24.94 -10.08
CA MET A 125 4.14 25.50 -10.83
C MET A 125 3.06 25.96 -9.85
N TYR A 126 2.53 27.16 -10.06
CA TYR A 126 1.52 27.78 -9.22
C TYR A 126 0.26 28.08 -10.02
N LEU A 127 -0.87 27.74 -9.45
CA LEU A 127 -2.20 28.14 -9.91
C LEU A 127 -2.73 29.19 -8.94
N ALA A 128 -2.84 30.44 -9.41
CA ALA A 128 -3.42 31.54 -8.64
C ALA A 128 -4.95 31.39 -8.54
N GLU A 129 -5.56 32.02 -7.55
CA GLU A 129 -7.01 32.06 -7.40
C GLU A 129 -7.67 32.68 -8.64
N GLY A 130 -8.63 31.97 -9.22
CA GLY A 130 -9.33 32.40 -10.43
C GLY A 130 -8.56 32.19 -11.74
N ALA A 131 -7.31 31.73 -11.70
CA ALA A 131 -6.55 31.37 -12.89
C ALA A 131 -7.01 30.01 -13.44
N ASP A 132 -6.84 29.79 -14.73
CA ASP A 132 -7.16 28.53 -15.41
C ASP A 132 -5.93 27.73 -15.85
N HIS A 133 -4.73 28.31 -15.74
CA HIS A 133 -3.46 27.67 -16.05
C HIS A 133 -2.47 27.78 -14.88
N TYR A 134 -1.62 26.73 -14.76
CA TYR A 134 -0.47 26.79 -13.89
C TYR A 134 0.64 27.62 -14.52
N GLU A 135 1.27 28.48 -13.73
CA GLU A 135 2.42 29.28 -14.12
C GLU A 135 3.68 28.88 -13.34
N ALA A 136 4.84 28.95 -13.98
CA ALA A 136 6.10 28.65 -13.34
C ALA A 136 6.46 29.74 -12.31
N VAL A 137 6.92 29.30 -11.13
CA VAL A 137 7.41 30.20 -10.08
C VAL A 137 8.77 29.73 -9.56
N PRO A 138 9.63 30.65 -9.08
CA PRO A 138 10.86 30.25 -8.40
C PRO A 138 10.52 29.59 -7.05
N TRP A 139 11.43 28.75 -6.54
CA TRP A 139 11.25 28.05 -5.27
C TRP A 139 10.97 28.98 -4.09
N GLU A 140 11.68 30.12 -4.03
CA GLU A 140 11.47 31.11 -2.95
C GLU A 140 10.01 31.57 -2.91
N ARG A 141 9.44 31.90 -4.10
CA ARG A 141 8.02 32.31 -4.16
C ARG A 141 7.07 31.17 -3.82
N ALA A 142 7.40 29.93 -4.22
CA ALA A 142 6.62 28.76 -3.84
C ALA A 142 6.59 28.55 -2.32
N PHE A 143 7.73 28.68 -1.64
CA PHE A 143 7.80 28.62 -0.20
C PHE A 143 7.08 29.79 0.49
N ASP A 144 7.14 31.00 -0.07
CA ASP A 144 6.42 32.17 0.42
C ASP A 144 4.91 31.92 0.41
N ILE A 145 4.37 31.41 -0.70
CA ILE A 145 2.94 31.12 -0.84
C ILE A 145 2.47 30.13 0.24
N VAL A 146 3.26 29.07 0.51
CA VAL A 146 2.91 28.10 1.55
C VAL A 146 3.01 28.73 2.94
N ALA A 147 4.06 29.49 3.22
CA ALA A 147 4.29 30.13 4.51
C ALA A 147 3.21 31.17 4.81
N GLU A 148 2.88 32.04 3.83
CA GLU A 148 1.79 33.02 3.94
C GLU A 148 0.46 32.34 4.32
N GLU A 149 0.14 31.23 3.67
CA GLU A 149 -1.11 30.52 3.92
C GLU A 149 -1.14 29.80 5.28
N LEU A 150 -0.03 29.11 5.64
CA LEU A 150 0.06 28.41 6.93
C LEU A 150 0.03 29.37 8.12
N THR A 151 0.71 30.50 8.02
CA THR A 151 0.74 31.51 9.09
C THR A 151 -0.56 32.30 9.20
N ALA A 152 -1.38 32.34 8.15
CA ALA A 152 -2.71 32.97 8.15
C ALA A 152 -3.83 32.06 8.72
N LEU A 153 -3.54 30.83 9.07
CA LEU A 153 -4.51 29.92 9.68
C LEU A 153 -4.86 30.35 11.12
N ALA A 154 -6.13 30.17 11.50
CA ALA A 154 -6.56 30.45 12.85
C ALA A 154 -6.04 29.40 13.88
N SER A 155 -5.78 28.19 13.40
CA SER A 155 -5.19 27.10 14.16
C SER A 155 -4.28 26.24 13.26
N PRO A 156 -3.17 25.71 13.76
CA PRO A 156 -2.36 24.72 13.04
C PRO A 156 -3.17 23.50 12.59
N ASP A 157 -4.23 23.15 13.29
CA ASP A 157 -5.11 22.03 12.95
C ASP A 157 -5.99 22.27 11.72
N GLU A 158 -6.00 23.47 11.13
CA GLU A 158 -6.59 23.74 9.83
C GLU A 158 -5.68 23.30 8.67
N ALA A 159 -4.45 22.83 8.93
CA ALA A 159 -3.56 22.24 7.96
C ALA A 159 -3.55 20.70 8.04
N LEU A 160 -3.42 20.06 6.88
CA LEU A 160 -3.29 18.60 6.72
C LEU A 160 -1.98 18.31 6.01
N PHE A 161 -1.15 17.41 6.56
CA PHE A 161 0.14 17.00 6.02
C PHE A 161 0.11 15.53 5.62
N TYR A 162 -0.38 15.26 4.40
CA TYR A 162 -0.50 13.90 3.87
C TYR A 162 0.85 13.35 3.40
N THR A 163 1.08 12.05 3.67
CA THR A 163 2.29 11.33 3.21
C THR A 163 1.91 10.08 2.43
N SER A 164 2.54 9.90 1.27
CA SER A 164 2.48 8.63 0.54
C SER A 164 3.51 7.65 1.11
N GLY A 165 3.29 6.34 0.96
CA GLY A 165 4.17 5.30 1.50
C GLY A 165 5.49 5.09 0.75
N ARG A 166 6.04 6.11 0.09
CA ARG A 166 7.30 6.06 -0.66
C ARG A 166 8.33 7.06 -0.22
N THR A 167 7.93 7.97 0.62
CA THR A 167 8.80 8.96 1.25
C THR A 167 9.92 8.22 1.98
N SER A 168 11.16 8.70 1.87
CA SER A 168 12.29 8.08 2.58
C SER A 168 12.19 8.28 4.09
N ASN A 169 12.94 7.50 4.86
CA ASN A 169 12.95 7.65 6.33
C ASN A 169 13.36 9.05 6.75
N GLU A 170 14.41 9.61 6.13
CA GLU A 170 14.88 10.97 6.43
C GLU A 170 13.81 12.01 6.10
N ALA A 171 13.20 11.93 4.92
CA ALA A 171 12.15 12.87 4.53
C ALA A 171 10.90 12.73 5.39
N ALA A 172 10.48 11.50 5.72
CA ALA A 172 9.35 11.24 6.59
C ALA A 172 9.57 11.79 8.01
N PHE A 173 10.78 11.58 8.56
CA PHE A 173 11.15 12.11 9.87
C PHE A 173 11.12 13.64 9.89
N LEU A 174 11.72 14.30 8.89
CA LEU A 174 11.70 15.75 8.79
C LEU A 174 10.29 16.30 8.58
N TYR A 175 9.47 15.61 7.79
CA TYR A 175 8.11 16.06 7.50
C TYR A 175 7.19 16.02 8.73
N GLN A 176 7.24 14.92 9.50
CA GLN A 176 6.49 14.86 10.75
C GLN A 176 7.03 15.83 11.81
N LEU A 177 8.37 16.05 11.83
CA LEU A 177 9.00 17.01 12.73
C LEU A 177 8.51 18.43 12.45
N PHE A 178 8.48 18.82 11.16
CA PHE A 178 7.95 20.10 10.73
C PHE A 178 6.47 20.27 11.11
N ALA A 179 5.62 19.28 10.82
CA ALA A 179 4.19 19.36 11.15
C ALA A 179 3.95 19.52 12.65
N ARG A 180 4.72 18.83 13.50
CA ARG A 180 4.59 18.91 14.96
C ARG A 180 5.18 20.18 15.56
N GLU A 181 6.29 20.67 15.02
CA GLU A 181 6.84 21.96 15.41
C GLU A 181 5.95 23.13 14.96
N PHE A 182 5.28 23.00 13.81
CA PHE A 182 4.21 23.90 13.37
C PHE A 182 3.00 23.87 14.30
N GLY A 183 2.71 22.74 14.98
CA GLY A 183 1.73 22.63 16.03
C GLY A 183 0.56 21.68 15.77
N THR A 184 0.67 20.72 14.84
CA THR A 184 -0.40 19.76 14.54
C THR A 184 0.07 18.31 14.43
N ASN A 185 -0.82 17.37 14.78
CA ASN A 185 -0.70 15.93 14.48
C ASN A 185 -1.54 15.49 13.26
N ASN A 186 -2.02 16.40 12.44
CA ASN A 186 -2.78 16.09 11.25
C ASN A 186 -1.87 15.51 10.15
N LEU A 187 -1.46 14.27 10.35
CA LEU A 187 -0.58 13.50 9.48
C LEU A 187 -1.31 12.29 8.89
N PRO A 188 -2.39 12.52 8.09
CA PRO A 188 -3.01 11.42 7.36
C PRO A 188 -2.00 10.78 6.41
N ASP A 189 -2.03 9.45 6.29
CA ASP A 189 -1.07 8.75 5.43
C ASP A 189 -1.70 7.57 4.68
N CYS A 190 -0.96 7.00 3.75
CA CYS A 190 -1.46 5.89 2.97
C CYS A 190 -1.67 4.61 3.80
N SER A 191 -1.05 4.45 4.98
CA SER A 191 -1.31 3.30 5.87
C SER A 191 -2.74 3.29 6.37
N ASN A 192 -3.36 4.46 6.59
CA ASN A 192 -4.77 4.56 6.98
C ASN A 192 -5.69 3.83 5.99
N MET A 193 -5.33 3.80 4.70
CA MET A 193 -6.10 3.14 3.65
C MET A 193 -5.61 1.72 3.32
N CYS A 194 -4.54 1.25 3.96
CA CYS A 194 -3.82 0.04 3.57
C CYS A 194 -3.77 -1.00 4.69
N HIS A 195 -2.92 -0.81 5.69
CA HIS A 195 -2.60 -1.77 6.74
C HIS A 195 -2.84 -1.24 8.17
N GLU A 196 -3.63 -0.19 8.34
CA GLU A 196 -3.99 0.31 9.67
C GLU A 196 -4.66 -0.80 10.50
N SER A 197 -5.53 -1.61 9.86
CA SER A 197 -6.16 -2.76 10.52
C SER A 197 -5.14 -3.79 11.02
N SER A 198 -4.04 -4.01 10.26
CA SER A 198 -2.96 -4.89 10.71
C SER A 198 -2.23 -4.29 11.91
N GLY A 199 -1.90 -2.99 11.85
CA GLY A 199 -1.25 -2.29 12.95
C GLY A 199 -2.09 -2.33 14.22
N SER A 200 -3.39 -2.04 14.12
CA SER A 200 -4.32 -2.05 15.26
C SER A 200 -4.42 -3.44 15.91
N ALA A 201 -4.63 -4.49 15.10
CA ALA A 201 -4.74 -5.86 15.62
C ALA A 201 -3.42 -6.35 16.24
N LEU A 202 -2.29 -6.15 15.59
CA LEU A 202 -0.99 -6.64 16.04
C LEU A 202 -0.48 -5.88 17.28
N ASN A 203 -0.70 -4.57 17.37
CA ASN A 203 -0.36 -3.81 18.58
C ASN A 203 -1.09 -4.33 19.82
N GLU A 204 -2.36 -4.68 19.69
CA GLU A 204 -3.16 -5.23 20.78
C GLU A 204 -2.76 -6.65 21.14
N THR A 205 -2.50 -7.49 20.13
CA THR A 205 -2.30 -8.93 20.34
C THR A 205 -0.86 -9.29 20.66
N ILE A 206 0.11 -8.70 19.98
CA ILE A 206 1.55 -9.01 20.18
C ILE A 206 2.39 -7.80 20.59
N GLY A 207 1.80 -6.61 20.70
CA GLY A 207 2.44 -5.39 21.18
C GLY A 207 3.24 -4.61 20.14
N ILE A 208 3.35 -5.08 18.91
CA ILE A 208 4.06 -4.42 17.81
C ILE A 208 3.25 -4.54 16.53
N GLY A 209 2.88 -3.42 15.91
CA GLY A 209 2.07 -3.36 14.69
C GLY A 209 2.79 -3.79 13.40
N LYS A 210 3.80 -4.64 13.49
CA LYS A 210 4.64 -5.12 12.38
C LYS A 210 4.63 -6.65 12.30
N GLY A 211 5.11 -7.18 11.17
CA GLY A 211 5.31 -8.62 11.00
C GLY A 211 6.39 -9.18 11.92
N SER A 212 6.24 -10.44 12.32
CA SER A 212 7.16 -11.15 13.23
C SER A 212 8.07 -12.15 12.51
N VAL A 213 8.32 -11.95 11.22
CA VAL A 213 9.19 -12.82 10.40
C VAL A 213 10.18 -11.99 9.58
N LEU A 214 11.32 -12.61 9.27
CA LEU A 214 12.26 -12.15 8.26
C LEU A 214 12.11 -12.98 6.98
N LEU A 215 12.75 -12.55 5.88
CA LEU A 215 12.67 -13.25 4.60
C LEU A 215 13.13 -14.73 4.72
N GLU A 216 14.16 -14.98 5.50
CA GLU A 216 14.75 -16.31 5.73
C GLU A 216 13.81 -17.26 6.48
N ASP A 217 12.85 -16.72 7.23
CA ASP A 217 11.84 -17.55 7.92
C ASP A 217 10.89 -18.23 6.93
N LEU A 218 10.58 -17.56 5.80
CA LEU A 218 9.79 -18.20 4.75
C LEU A 218 10.44 -19.48 4.23
N TYR A 219 11.78 -19.52 4.18
CA TYR A 219 12.54 -20.69 3.71
C TYR A 219 12.60 -21.85 4.72
N LYS A 220 12.23 -21.57 5.98
CA LYS A 220 12.23 -22.55 7.10
C LYS A 220 10.82 -23.00 7.46
N ALA A 221 9.78 -22.40 6.89
CA ALA A 221 8.39 -22.73 7.17
C ALA A 221 8.02 -24.13 6.65
N ASP A 222 7.14 -24.84 7.36
CA ASP A 222 6.54 -26.07 6.90
C ASP A 222 5.22 -25.77 6.14
N LEU A 223 4.52 -24.71 6.58
CA LEU A 223 3.28 -24.26 5.98
C LEU A 223 3.27 -22.73 5.84
N ILE A 224 2.90 -22.27 4.66
CA ILE A 224 2.65 -20.84 4.40
C ILE A 224 1.19 -20.69 3.96
N ILE A 225 0.43 -19.89 4.69
CA ILE A 225 -0.94 -19.51 4.30
C ILE A 225 -0.88 -18.11 3.68
N VAL A 226 -1.35 -17.97 2.44
CA VAL A 226 -1.42 -16.68 1.72
C VAL A 226 -2.88 -16.29 1.60
N ALA A 227 -3.32 -15.32 2.43
CA ALA A 227 -4.71 -14.93 2.55
C ALA A 227 -4.96 -13.51 2.02
N GLY A 228 -5.95 -13.35 1.13
CA GLY A 228 -6.35 -12.05 0.60
C GLY A 228 -5.23 -11.28 -0.11
N GLN A 229 -4.33 -12.00 -0.78
CA GLN A 229 -3.16 -11.45 -1.48
C GLN A 229 -3.00 -12.06 -2.86
N ASN A 230 -2.55 -11.25 -3.83
CA ASN A 230 -2.10 -11.69 -5.15
C ASN A 230 -0.62 -11.32 -5.34
N PRO A 231 0.33 -12.15 -4.87
CA PRO A 231 1.76 -11.87 -5.01
C PRO A 231 2.18 -11.65 -6.46
N GLY A 232 1.66 -12.43 -7.40
CA GLY A 232 1.99 -12.33 -8.83
C GLY A 232 1.73 -10.96 -9.43
N THR A 233 0.81 -10.19 -8.87
CA THR A 233 0.49 -8.82 -9.29
C THR A 233 1.12 -7.77 -8.38
N ASN A 234 1.02 -7.93 -7.05
CA ASN A 234 1.37 -6.86 -6.11
C ASN A 234 2.82 -6.96 -5.59
N HIS A 235 3.34 -8.19 -5.47
CA HIS A 235 4.68 -8.46 -4.91
C HIS A 235 5.39 -9.58 -5.69
N PRO A 236 5.67 -9.40 -7.00
CA PRO A 236 6.12 -10.53 -7.83
C PRO A 236 7.40 -11.19 -7.36
N ARG A 237 8.29 -10.49 -6.64
CA ARG A 237 9.50 -11.09 -6.03
C ARG A 237 9.16 -12.07 -4.89
N MET A 238 8.00 -11.94 -4.24
CA MET A 238 7.53 -12.91 -3.26
C MET A 238 7.33 -14.31 -3.88
N LEU A 239 6.98 -14.39 -5.18
CA LEU A 239 6.85 -15.68 -5.85
C LEU A 239 8.17 -16.48 -5.83
N SER A 240 9.32 -15.82 -5.99
CA SER A 240 10.64 -16.47 -5.88
C SER A 240 10.92 -16.99 -4.46
N ALA A 241 10.49 -16.24 -3.43
CA ALA A 241 10.61 -16.69 -2.05
C ALA A 241 9.70 -17.89 -1.76
N LEU A 242 8.46 -17.87 -2.25
CA LEU A 242 7.52 -19.00 -2.13
C LEU A 242 8.01 -20.25 -2.89
N GLU A 243 8.58 -20.07 -4.10
CA GLU A 243 9.20 -21.16 -4.85
C GLU A 243 10.37 -21.79 -4.06
N LYS A 244 11.21 -20.96 -3.47
CA LYS A 244 12.35 -21.44 -2.64
C LYS A 244 11.86 -22.16 -1.37
N ALA A 245 10.86 -21.61 -0.68
CA ALA A 245 10.24 -22.27 0.47
C ALA A 245 9.66 -23.64 0.09
N LYS A 246 8.94 -23.71 -1.03
CA LYS A 246 8.35 -24.96 -1.53
C LYS A 246 9.42 -25.99 -1.93
N ALA A 247 10.54 -25.55 -2.53
CA ALA A 247 11.67 -26.41 -2.81
C ALA A 247 12.33 -26.96 -1.53
N GLY A 248 12.22 -26.23 -0.41
CA GLY A 248 12.61 -26.67 0.93
C GLY A 248 11.60 -27.59 1.64
N GLY A 249 10.46 -27.89 1.01
CA GLY A 249 9.44 -28.79 1.56
C GLY A 249 8.19 -28.09 2.12
N ALA A 250 8.15 -26.76 2.14
CA ALA A 250 6.97 -26.02 2.58
C ALA A 250 5.74 -26.33 1.72
N ARG A 251 4.57 -26.40 2.35
CA ARG A 251 3.27 -26.45 1.67
C ARG A 251 2.63 -25.07 1.69
N ILE A 252 1.77 -24.79 0.69
CA ILE A 252 1.14 -23.47 0.55
C ILE A 252 -0.38 -23.63 0.44
N ILE A 253 -1.10 -22.98 1.36
CA ILE A 253 -2.55 -22.77 1.27
C ILE A 253 -2.79 -21.35 0.76
N THR A 254 -3.60 -21.19 -0.29
CA THR A 254 -4.04 -19.90 -0.78
C THR A 254 -5.51 -19.69 -0.46
N VAL A 255 -5.83 -18.58 0.23
CA VAL A 255 -7.20 -18.19 0.59
C VAL A 255 -7.54 -16.92 -0.19
N ASN A 256 -8.39 -17.02 -1.23
CA ASN A 256 -8.71 -15.89 -2.11
C ASN A 256 -10.07 -16.12 -2.79
N PRO A 257 -10.88 -15.08 -3.09
CA PRO A 257 -12.16 -15.23 -3.77
C PRO A 257 -12.05 -15.57 -5.25
N LEU A 258 -10.89 -15.40 -5.88
CA LEU A 258 -10.67 -15.77 -7.28
C LEU A 258 -9.26 -16.35 -7.50
N PRO A 259 -9.08 -17.23 -8.50
CA PRO A 259 -7.78 -17.79 -8.82
C PRO A 259 -6.84 -16.72 -9.40
N GLU A 260 -5.56 -16.83 -9.06
CA GLU A 260 -4.54 -15.88 -9.49
C GLU A 260 -3.35 -16.60 -10.11
N ALA A 261 -3.00 -16.20 -11.33
CA ALA A 261 -1.98 -16.87 -12.17
C ALA A 261 -0.64 -17.12 -11.44
N GLY A 262 -0.21 -16.18 -10.61
CA GLY A 262 1.06 -16.30 -9.87
C GLY A 262 1.03 -17.38 -8.80
N MET A 263 -0.12 -17.62 -8.20
CA MET A 263 -0.29 -18.67 -7.18
C MET A 263 -0.57 -20.04 -7.80
N GLU A 264 -1.15 -20.09 -9.00
CA GLU A 264 -1.30 -21.34 -9.73
C GLU A 264 0.07 -21.85 -10.22
N ARG A 265 0.81 -21.01 -10.94
CA ARG A 265 2.14 -21.37 -11.46
C ARG A 265 3.05 -20.16 -11.62
N PHE A 266 4.26 -20.27 -11.11
CA PHE A 266 5.31 -19.28 -11.27
C PHE A 266 6.39 -19.77 -12.23
N LYS A 267 6.63 -19.02 -13.32
CA LYS A 267 7.73 -19.25 -14.26
C LYS A 267 8.90 -18.35 -13.92
N ASN A 268 9.77 -18.82 -13.03
CA ASN A 268 10.90 -18.02 -12.54
C ASN A 268 11.85 -17.64 -13.69
N PRO A 269 11.98 -16.34 -14.03
CA PRO A 269 12.83 -15.91 -15.14
C PRO A 269 14.34 -15.98 -14.85
N GLN A 270 14.73 -16.22 -13.59
CA GLN A 270 16.13 -16.26 -13.17
C GLN A 270 16.74 -17.66 -13.26
N THR A 271 15.95 -18.69 -13.55
CA THR A 271 16.42 -20.07 -13.69
C THR A 271 15.93 -20.70 -14.98
N PRO A 272 16.79 -21.47 -15.71
CA PRO A 272 16.36 -22.15 -16.95
C PRO A 272 15.18 -23.10 -16.74
N GLN A 273 15.20 -23.87 -15.64
CA GLN A 273 14.12 -24.79 -15.28
C GLN A 273 12.81 -24.04 -14.98
N GLY A 274 12.90 -22.93 -14.24
CA GLY A 274 11.77 -22.06 -13.92
C GLY A 274 11.13 -21.47 -15.19
N MET A 275 11.92 -20.98 -16.13
CA MET A 275 11.42 -20.45 -17.40
C MET A 275 10.65 -21.49 -18.23
N LEU A 276 11.12 -22.73 -18.27
CA LEU A 276 10.52 -23.79 -19.08
C LEU A 276 9.27 -24.39 -18.42
N LYS A 277 9.42 -24.97 -17.23
CA LYS A 277 8.35 -25.71 -16.54
C LYS A 277 7.56 -24.84 -15.56
N GLY A 278 8.25 -23.95 -14.84
CA GLY A 278 7.71 -23.24 -13.70
C GLY A 278 7.33 -24.17 -12.53
N ALA A 279 7.03 -23.57 -11.39
CA ALA A 279 6.58 -24.27 -10.18
C ALA A 279 5.11 -23.98 -9.91
N ALA A 280 4.32 -25.02 -9.59
CA ALA A 280 3.00 -24.85 -9.00
C ALA A 280 3.21 -24.44 -7.54
N LEU A 281 2.68 -23.28 -7.14
CA LEU A 281 2.90 -22.77 -5.78
C LEU A 281 1.84 -23.26 -4.81
N THR A 282 0.57 -23.13 -5.14
CA THR A 282 -0.55 -23.53 -4.29
C THR A 282 -0.70 -25.05 -4.21
N ASP A 283 -0.71 -25.59 -2.99
CA ASP A 283 -1.07 -26.99 -2.71
C ASP A 283 -2.57 -27.14 -2.45
N LEU A 284 -3.18 -26.16 -1.76
CA LEU A 284 -4.60 -26.11 -1.48
C LEU A 284 -5.15 -24.72 -1.75
N PHE A 285 -6.12 -24.62 -2.65
CA PHE A 285 -6.85 -23.38 -2.92
C PHE A 285 -8.21 -23.39 -2.21
N LEU A 286 -8.38 -22.45 -1.28
CA LEU A 286 -9.63 -22.16 -0.59
C LEU A 286 -10.26 -20.94 -1.25
N GLN A 287 -11.20 -21.17 -2.16
CA GLN A 287 -11.92 -20.11 -2.87
C GLN A 287 -13.02 -19.54 -1.96
N ILE A 288 -12.63 -18.61 -1.11
CA ILE A 288 -13.50 -18.05 -0.08
C ILE A 288 -14.42 -16.95 -0.60
N ARG A 289 -15.62 -16.82 -0.06
CA ARG A 289 -16.46 -15.63 -0.25
C ARG A 289 -15.86 -14.45 0.49
N LEU A 290 -16.05 -13.25 -0.06
CA LEU A 290 -15.58 -12.01 0.55
C LEU A 290 -16.13 -11.82 1.96
N GLY A 291 -15.26 -11.56 2.92
CA GLY A 291 -15.59 -11.38 4.34
C GLY A 291 -15.81 -12.68 5.12
N GLY A 292 -15.56 -13.85 4.52
CA GLY A 292 -15.63 -15.15 5.21
C GLY A 292 -14.38 -15.52 6.01
N ASP A 293 -13.30 -14.74 5.90
CA ASP A 293 -11.99 -15.08 6.48
C ASP A 293 -12.04 -15.23 8.01
N GLN A 294 -12.79 -14.37 8.72
CA GLN A 294 -12.94 -14.46 10.17
C GLN A 294 -13.58 -15.80 10.57
N ALA A 295 -14.65 -16.20 9.87
CA ALA A 295 -15.33 -17.47 10.14
C ALA A 295 -14.44 -18.68 9.87
N LEU A 296 -13.64 -18.64 8.78
CA LEU A 296 -12.68 -19.69 8.46
C LEU A 296 -11.66 -19.89 9.59
N PHE A 297 -10.97 -18.81 9.99
CA PHE A 297 -9.95 -18.89 11.04
C PHE A 297 -10.56 -19.24 12.40
N ARG A 298 -11.75 -18.74 12.73
CA ARG A 298 -12.48 -19.14 13.96
C ARG A 298 -12.78 -20.64 13.98
N LEU A 299 -13.25 -21.21 12.86
CA LEU A 299 -13.52 -22.66 12.80
C LEU A 299 -12.21 -23.47 12.85
N LEU A 300 -11.14 -23.04 12.18
CA LEU A 300 -9.84 -23.70 12.29
C LEU A 300 -9.33 -23.67 13.75
N ASN A 301 -9.52 -22.56 14.46
CA ASN A 301 -9.17 -22.43 15.87
C ASN A 301 -9.95 -23.43 16.74
N LYS A 302 -11.29 -23.57 16.52
CA LYS A 302 -12.09 -24.61 17.17
C LYS A 302 -11.54 -26.00 16.91
N LEU A 303 -11.28 -26.33 15.65
CA LEU A 303 -10.83 -27.67 15.26
C LEU A 303 -9.45 -28.01 15.83
N ILE A 304 -8.57 -27.02 16.00
CA ILE A 304 -7.29 -27.20 16.71
C ILE A 304 -7.55 -27.46 18.19
N LEU A 305 -8.45 -26.71 18.85
CA LEU A 305 -8.81 -26.91 20.25
C LEU A 305 -9.48 -28.29 20.52
N ASP A 306 -10.20 -28.79 19.54
CA ASP A 306 -10.87 -30.10 19.63
C ASP A 306 -9.94 -31.28 19.27
N THR A 307 -8.72 -31.02 18.82
CA THR A 307 -7.73 -32.05 18.45
C THR A 307 -6.72 -32.23 19.59
N GLU A 308 -6.64 -33.42 20.16
CA GLU A 308 -5.71 -33.74 21.24
C GLU A 308 -4.26 -33.50 20.83
N GLY A 309 -3.49 -32.77 21.66
CA GLY A 309 -2.07 -32.49 21.45
C GLY A 309 -1.79 -31.44 20.33
N ALA A 310 -2.83 -30.83 19.76
CA ALA A 310 -2.64 -29.82 18.71
C ALA A 310 -2.28 -28.43 19.26
N VAL A 311 -2.64 -28.12 20.50
CA VAL A 311 -2.31 -26.86 21.17
C VAL A 311 -0.89 -26.95 21.78
N ASP A 312 -0.08 -25.91 21.62
CA ASP A 312 1.18 -25.76 22.35
C ASP A 312 0.90 -25.22 23.77
N GLU A 313 0.53 -26.15 24.67
CA GLU A 313 0.12 -25.83 26.05
C GLU A 313 1.21 -25.08 26.83
N THR A 314 2.48 -25.36 26.55
CA THR A 314 3.62 -24.68 27.18
C THR A 314 3.66 -23.21 26.75
N PHE A 315 3.60 -22.96 25.46
CA PHE A 315 3.60 -21.57 24.95
C PHE A 315 2.37 -20.80 25.42
N VAL A 316 1.19 -21.43 25.37
CA VAL A 316 -0.06 -20.82 25.83
C VAL A 316 0.02 -20.45 27.30
N GLY A 317 0.48 -21.34 28.17
CA GLY A 317 0.59 -21.08 29.61
C GLY A 317 1.62 -20.00 29.97
N GLU A 318 2.78 -20.04 29.33
CA GLU A 318 3.91 -19.15 29.67
C GLU A 318 3.76 -17.76 29.04
N HIS A 319 3.32 -17.66 27.77
CA HIS A 319 3.45 -16.46 26.96
C HIS A 319 2.14 -15.78 26.62
N THR A 320 0.98 -16.34 26.98
CA THR A 320 -0.30 -15.78 26.55
C THR A 320 -1.23 -15.35 27.69
N HIS A 321 -2.21 -14.54 27.35
CA HIS A 321 -3.28 -14.07 28.22
C HIS A 321 -4.63 -14.16 27.47
N GLY A 322 -5.72 -14.41 28.19
CA GLY A 322 -7.07 -14.44 27.62
C GLY A 322 -7.47 -15.75 26.93
N TYR A 323 -6.72 -16.83 27.16
CA TYR A 323 -6.94 -18.13 26.49
C TYR A 323 -8.32 -18.72 26.77
N GLU A 324 -8.80 -18.71 28.03
CA GLU A 324 -10.06 -19.37 28.40
C GLU A 324 -11.27 -18.73 27.72
N GLU A 325 -11.36 -17.39 27.75
CA GLU A 325 -12.44 -16.65 27.09
C GLU A 325 -12.43 -16.88 25.58
N PHE A 326 -11.24 -16.84 24.98
CA PHE A 326 -11.08 -17.15 23.56
C PHE A 326 -11.48 -18.58 23.24
N ALA A 327 -11.03 -19.58 24.03
CA ALA A 327 -11.31 -21.00 23.79
C ALA A 327 -12.82 -21.29 23.88
N GLU A 328 -13.52 -20.69 24.83
CA GLU A 328 -14.98 -20.76 24.92
C GLU A 328 -15.65 -20.21 23.66
N ALA A 329 -15.27 -19.00 23.25
CA ALA A 329 -15.79 -18.36 22.05
C ALA A 329 -15.44 -19.14 20.76
N ALA A 330 -14.26 -19.74 20.67
CA ALA A 330 -13.85 -20.53 19.52
C ALA A 330 -14.62 -21.85 19.43
N ARG A 331 -14.82 -22.58 20.56
CA ARG A 331 -15.60 -23.79 20.58
C ARG A 331 -17.07 -23.61 20.21
N ALA A 332 -17.62 -22.41 20.39
CA ALA A 332 -18.97 -22.04 19.98
C ALA A 332 -19.12 -21.86 18.45
N ALA A 333 -18.03 -21.93 17.68
CA ALA A 333 -18.11 -21.80 16.21
C ALA A 333 -18.99 -22.91 15.60
N ASP A 334 -19.91 -22.50 14.72
CA ASP A 334 -20.84 -23.36 14.05
C ASP A 334 -20.38 -23.71 12.62
N TRP A 335 -20.53 -24.99 12.24
CA TRP A 335 -20.13 -25.45 10.92
C TRP A 335 -20.99 -24.87 9.80
N ASP A 336 -22.31 -24.88 9.94
CA ASP A 336 -23.24 -24.48 8.89
C ASP A 336 -23.15 -22.97 8.66
N GLU A 337 -22.98 -22.20 9.74
CA GLU A 337 -22.70 -20.75 9.64
C GLU A 337 -21.38 -20.50 8.94
N THR A 338 -20.32 -21.24 9.27
CA THR A 338 -19.02 -21.11 8.62
C THR A 338 -19.06 -21.47 7.13
N LEU A 339 -19.72 -22.57 6.76
CA LEU A 339 -19.89 -22.93 5.35
C LEU A 339 -20.70 -21.88 4.59
N THR A 340 -21.70 -21.29 5.21
CA THR A 340 -22.49 -20.19 4.64
C THR A 340 -21.64 -18.93 4.45
N ALA A 341 -20.85 -18.54 5.45
CA ALA A 341 -20.01 -17.35 5.41
C ALA A 341 -18.88 -17.47 4.38
N THR A 342 -18.25 -18.63 4.31
CA THR A 342 -17.06 -18.87 3.49
C THR A 342 -17.39 -19.33 2.08
N GLY A 343 -18.52 -20.02 1.87
CA GLY A 343 -18.84 -20.73 0.63
C GLY A 343 -17.93 -21.93 0.35
N LEU A 344 -17.13 -22.36 1.33
CA LEU A 344 -16.28 -23.54 1.23
C LEU A 344 -17.05 -24.81 1.52
N THR A 345 -16.52 -25.94 1.07
CA THR A 345 -17.03 -27.27 1.48
C THR A 345 -16.31 -27.77 2.72
N ARG A 346 -16.94 -28.69 3.45
CA ARG A 346 -16.35 -29.30 4.63
C ARG A 346 -15.02 -29.99 4.31
N GLU A 347 -14.97 -30.73 3.21
CA GLU A 347 -13.78 -31.47 2.76
C GLU A 347 -12.57 -30.54 2.55
N LYS A 348 -12.81 -29.31 2.05
CA LYS A 348 -11.75 -28.31 1.87
C LYS A 348 -11.21 -27.78 3.20
N ILE A 349 -12.10 -27.57 4.17
CA ILE A 349 -11.71 -27.12 5.52
C ILE A 349 -10.96 -28.26 6.25
N ASP A 350 -11.44 -29.50 6.15
CA ASP A 350 -10.78 -30.68 6.72
C ASP A 350 -9.41 -30.94 6.07
N GLU A 351 -9.25 -30.66 4.77
CA GLU A 351 -7.95 -30.72 4.09
C GLU A 351 -6.99 -29.64 4.62
N ALA A 352 -7.47 -28.41 4.81
CA ALA A 352 -6.68 -27.32 5.40
C ALA A 352 -6.23 -27.67 6.82
N LEU A 353 -7.14 -28.19 7.66
CA LEU A 353 -6.82 -28.62 9.02
C LEU A 353 -5.72 -29.69 9.03
N ARG A 354 -5.83 -30.72 8.17
CA ARG A 354 -4.77 -31.74 8.07
C ARG A 354 -3.41 -31.16 7.72
N MET A 355 -3.35 -30.15 6.85
CA MET A 355 -2.11 -29.47 6.52
C MET A 355 -1.58 -28.66 7.71
N VAL A 356 -2.46 -27.99 8.45
CA VAL A 356 -2.12 -27.24 9.66
C VAL A 356 -1.58 -28.15 10.74
N LEU A 357 -2.25 -29.27 11.03
CA LEU A 357 -1.84 -30.22 12.06
C LEU A 357 -0.51 -30.92 11.74
N ALA A 358 -0.22 -31.11 10.45
CA ALA A 358 1.07 -31.68 9.98
C ALA A 358 2.24 -30.67 10.01
N SER A 359 1.97 -29.38 10.31
CA SER A 359 2.97 -28.32 10.35
C SER A 359 3.36 -28.00 11.78
N GLU A 360 4.66 -27.80 12.04
CA GLU A 360 5.16 -27.23 13.30
C GLU A 360 5.43 -25.73 13.17
N ARG A 361 5.75 -25.26 11.96
CA ARG A 361 6.16 -23.89 11.67
C ARG A 361 5.27 -23.31 10.59
N THR A 362 4.28 -22.52 11.02
CA THR A 362 3.33 -21.89 10.10
C THR A 362 3.53 -20.39 10.03
N ILE A 363 3.61 -19.86 8.81
CA ILE A 363 3.56 -18.41 8.53
C ILE A 363 2.23 -18.09 7.86
N VAL A 364 1.55 -17.04 8.34
CA VAL A 364 0.38 -16.48 7.65
C VAL A 364 0.76 -15.13 7.03
N CYS A 365 0.71 -15.07 5.69
CA CYS A 365 0.90 -13.87 4.91
C CYS A 365 -0.45 -13.29 4.49
N TRP A 366 -0.62 -11.97 4.60
CA TRP A 366 -1.83 -11.30 4.10
C TRP A 366 -1.55 -9.91 3.54
N ALA A 367 -2.47 -9.42 2.72
CA ALA A 367 -2.48 -8.05 2.22
C ALA A 367 -3.89 -7.44 2.35
N MET A 368 -4.23 -6.49 1.46
CA MET A 368 -5.47 -5.71 1.52
C MET A 368 -6.76 -6.52 1.47
N GLY A 369 -6.72 -7.78 1.03
CA GLY A 369 -7.87 -8.69 1.10
C GLY A 369 -8.39 -8.93 2.52
N LEU A 370 -7.53 -8.81 3.55
CA LEU A 370 -7.93 -8.91 4.95
C LEU A 370 -8.13 -7.54 5.62
N THR A 371 -7.48 -6.47 5.12
CA THR A 371 -7.44 -5.19 5.84
C THR A 371 -8.53 -4.20 5.45
N GLN A 372 -9.14 -4.35 4.27
CA GLN A 372 -10.11 -3.41 3.70
C GLN A 372 -11.55 -3.92 3.78
N HIS A 373 -11.94 -4.46 4.92
CA HIS A 373 -13.28 -4.93 5.28
C HIS A 373 -13.75 -4.27 6.57
N LYS A 374 -15.06 -4.25 6.81
CA LYS A 374 -15.63 -3.72 8.05
C LYS A 374 -15.05 -4.42 9.29
N HIS A 375 -14.96 -5.74 9.29
CA HIS A 375 -14.48 -6.57 10.41
C HIS A 375 -13.01 -7.02 10.22
N SER A 376 -12.17 -6.20 9.60
CA SER A 376 -10.77 -6.55 9.31
C SER A 376 -9.92 -6.73 10.56
N VAL A 377 -10.10 -5.91 11.59
CA VAL A 377 -9.34 -6.03 12.85
C VAL A 377 -9.67 -7.33 13.57
N PRO A 378 -10.95 -7.68 13.82
CA PRO A 378 -11.32 -9.01 14.35
C PRO A 378 -10.81 -10.18 13.50
N THR A 379 -10.84 -10.06 12.17
CA THR A 379 -10.30 -11.11 11.27
C THR A 379 -8.81 -11.34 11.50
N ILE A 380 -8.02 -10.28 11.58
CA ILE A 380 -6.57 -10.40 11.82
C ILE A 380 -6.27 -10.93 13.22
N ARG A 381 -7.08 -10.57 14.22
CA ARG A 381 -7.00 -11.16 15.56
C ARG A 381 -7.22 -12.66 15.54
N GLU A 382 -8.19 -13.18 14.74
CA GLU A 382 -8.38 -14.63 14.58
C GLU A 382 -7.17 -15.32 13.93
N VAL A 383 -6.50 -14.66 13.00
CA VAL A 383 -5.23 -15.15 12.44
C VAL A 383 -4.14 -15.21 13.51
N VAL A 384 -4.07 -14.22 14.39
CA VAL A 384 -3.10 -14.22 15.49
C VAL A 384 -3.44 -15.31 16.49
N ASN A 385 -4.71 -15.45 16.90
CA ASN A 385 -5.18 -16.54 17.77
C ASN A 385 -4.76 -17.91 17.23
N PHE A 386 -4.95 -18.14 15.92
CA PHE A 386 -4.54 -19.36 15.23
C PHE A 386 -3.03 -19.65 15.38
N LEU A 387 -2.19 -18.63 15.23
CA LEU A 387 -0.75 -18.80 15.41
C LEU A 387 -0.34 -18.98 16.87
N LEU A 388 -1.01 -18.29 17.81
CA LEU A 388 -0.75 -18.41 19.24
C LEU A 388 -1.07 -19.82 19.78
N LEU A 389 -2.17 -20.44 19.32
CA LEU A 389 -2.52 -21.82 19.71
C LEU A 389 -1.40 -22.83 19.42
N ARG A 390 -0.64 -22.60 18.38
CA ARG A 390 0.42 -23.47 17.90
C ARG A 390 1.83 -23.01 18.28
N GLY A 391 1.97 -21.98 19.14
CA GLY A 391 3.26 -21.41 19.52
C GLY A 391 4.03 -20.81 18.33
N ASN A 392 3.35 -20.38 17.27
CA ASN A 392 3.93 -19.96 16.00
C ASN A 392 4.29 -18.47 15.95
N ILE A 393 4.73 -17.89 17.09
CA ILE A 393 5.32 -16.53 17.15
C ILE A 393 6.62 -16.59 17.97
N GLY A 394 7.68 -15.96 17.45
CA GLY A 394 9.00 -16.01 18.07
C GLY A 394 9.73 -17.34 17.88
N ARG A 395 9.42 -18.05 16.81
CA ARG A 395 10.04 -19.30 16.37
C ARG A 395 10.54 -19.13 14.92
N PRO A 396 11.77 -19.51 14.59
CA PRO A 396 12.23 -19.44 13.20
C PRO A 396 11.33 -20.24 12.25
N GLY A 397 10.89 -19.62 11.17
CA GLY A 397 9.99 -20.24 10.21
C GLY A 397 8.51 -20.14 10.56
N ALA A 398 8.13 -19.36 11.57
CA ALA A 398 6.75 -19.19 11.99
C ALA A 398 6.42 -17.75 12.38
N GLY A 399 5.21 -17.28 12.10
CA GLY A 399 4.77 -15.95 12.51
C GLY A 399 3.76 -15.28 11.61
N VAL A 400 3.54 -13.99 11.89
CA VAL A 400 2.67 -13.10 11.12
C VAL A 400 3.48 -12.35 10.07
N CYS A 401 2.95 -12.28 8.84
CA CYS A 401 3.58 -11.59 7.71
C CYS A 401 2.58 -10.67 6.98
N PRO A 402 2.24 -9.50 7.55
CA PRO A 402 1.49 -8.48 6.83
C PRO A 402 2.36 -7.89 5.71
N VAL A 403 2.06 -8.20 4.46
CA VAL A 403 2.87 -7.78 3.31
C VAL A 403 2.47 -6.37 2.88
N ARG A 404 3.32 -5.41 3.22
CA ARG A 404 3.08 -3.99 2.96
C ARG A 404 3.14 -3.66 1.48
N GLY A 405 2.32 -2.70 1.06
CA GLY A 405 2.21 -2.28 -0.33
C GLY A 405 3.39 -1.43 -0.80
N HIS A 406 3.45 -0.18 -0.37
CA HIS A 406 4.45 0.80 -0.82
C HIS A 406 5.82 0.56 -0.20
N SER A 407 6.86 0.95 -0.94
CA SER A 407 8.27 0.63 -0.65
C SER A 407 8.80 1.11 0.70
N ASN A 408 8.19 2.15 1.31
CA ASN A 408 8.57 2.64 2.65
C ASN A 408 7.38 2.94 3.57
N VAL A 409 6.20 2.40 3.28
CA VAL A 409 5.01 2.69 4.10
C VAL A 409 5.16 2.25 5.56
N GLN A 410 6.00 1.27 5.85
CA GLN A 410 6.33 0.86 7.22
C GLN A 410 7.34 1.83 7.84
N GLY A 411 8.34 2.26 7.09
CA GLY A 411 9.33 3.25 7.51
C GLY A 411 8.69 4.61 7.81
N ASP A 412 7.73 5.07 6.99
CA ASP A 412 6.99 6.30 7.28
C ASP A 412 6.38 6.26 8.70
N ARG A 413 5.72 5.15 9.04
CA ARG A 413 5.15 4.94 10.39
C ARG A 413 6.21 4.87 11.48
N THR A 414 7.33 4.22 11.21
CA THR A 414 8.47 4.14 12.15
C THR A 414 9.06 5.53 12.39
N MET A 415 9.14 6.36 11.36
CA MET A 415 9.63 7.75 11.45
C MET A 415 8.63 8.72 12.10
N GLY A 416 7.44 8.27 12.45
CA GLY A 416 6.46 9.08 13.17
C GLY A 416 5.38 9.73 12.31
N ILE A 417 5.22 9.34 11.04
CA ILE A 417 4.05 9.71 10.24
C ILE A 417 2.84 8.94 10.78
N PHE A 418 2.18 9.53 11.74
CA PHE A 418 1.03 8.95 12.42
C PHE A 418 0.23 10.01 13.16
N GLU A 419 -1.08 10.02 12.98
CA GLU A 419 -2.01 10.99 13.57
C GLU A 419 -2.26 10.73 15.07
N ARG A 420 -1.84 9.58 15.60
CA ARG A 420 -1.99 9.17 17.01
C ARG A 420 -0.65 8.76 17.60
N PRO A 421 0.34 9.66 17.66
CA PRO A 421 1.67 9.33 18.12
C PRO A 421 1.67 8.87 19.59
N ALA A 422 2.57 7.94 19.92
CA ALA A 422 2.74 7.49 21.30
C ALA A 422 3.34 8.63 22.17
N PRO A 423 2.91 8.78 23.44
CA PRO A 423 3.45 9.82 24.33
C PRO A 423 4.98 9.80 24.44
N ALA A 424 5.58 8.61 24.56
CA ALA A 424 7.03 8.46 24.66
C ALA A 424 7.80 9.00 23.42
N PHE A 425 7.21 8.87 22.22
CA PHE A 425 7.77 9.45 21.00
C PHE A 425 7.72 10.99 21.05
N LEU A 426 6.60 11.56 21.48
CA LEU A 426 6.47 13.03 21.63
C LEU A 426 7.44 13.56 22.70
N ASP A 427 7.61 12.85 23.81
CA ASP A 427 8.58 13.20 24.86
C ASP A 427 10.02 13.16 24.33
N ALA A 428 10.33 12.21 23.45
CA ALA A 428 11.64 12.13 22.80
C ALA A 428 11.89 13.31 21.85
N LEU A 429 10.88 13.71 21.07
CA LEU A 429 10.95 14.91 20.21
C LEU A 429 11.16 16.17 21.03
N GLU A 430 10.41 16.35 22.14
CA GLU A 430 10.54 17.51 23.02
C GLU A 430 11.94 17.59 23.63
N ARG A 431 12.51 16.48 24.09
CA ARG A 431 13.87 16.44 24.64
C ARG A 431 14.94 16.76 23.59
N GLU A 432 14.79 16.24 22.36
CA GLU A 432 15.82 16.38 21.33
C GLU A 432 15.80 17.77 20.68
N PHE A 433 14.61 18.34 20.42
CA PHE A 433 14.45 19.56 19.66
C PHE A 433 14.03 20.78 20.48
N GLY A 434 13.58 20.59 21.71
CA GLY A 434 13.27 21.68 22.66
C GLY A 434 11.98 22.44 22.38
N PHE A 435 11.07 21.90 21.57
CA PHE A 435 9.71 22.40 21.40
C PHE A 435 8.70 21.44 22.04
N VAL A 436 7.51 21.94 22.37
CA VAL A 436 6.43 21.14 22.95
C VAL A 436 5.52 20.65 21.83
N PRO A 437 5.58 19.36 21.45
CA PRO A 437 4.73 18.83 20.38
C PRO A 437 3.27 18.72 20.82
N PRO A 438 2.28 18.84 19.91
CA PRO A 438 0.88 18.66 20.22
C PRO A 438 0.60 17.24 20.72
N ARG A 439 -0.22 17.11 21.78
CA ARG A 439 -0.55 15.84 22.44
C ARG A 439 -1.90 15.26 21.99
N GLY A 440 -2.73 16.06 21.34
CA GLY A 440 -4.03 15.62 20.79
C GLY A 440 -3.86 14.72 19.57
N HIS A 441 -4.88 13.91 19.26
CA HIS A 441 -4.90 13.12 18.04
C HIS A 441 -5.24 13.99 16.84
N GLY A 442 -4.54 13.79 15.74
CA GLY A 442 -4.83 14.40 14.46
C GLY A 442 -5.87 13.63 13.64
N TYR A 443 -5.94 13.94 12.34
CA TYR A 443 -6.86 13.30 11.40
C TYR A 443 -6.18 12.18 10.61
N ASP A 444 -6.82 11.00 10.56
CA ASP A 444 -6.59 9.99 9.54
C ASP A 444 -7.15 10.43 8.18
N VAL A 445 -6.94 9.66 7.10
CA VAL A 445 -7.38 10.04 5.76
C VAL A 445 -8.89 10.30 5.66
N VAL A 446 -9.73 9.46 6.27
CA VAL A 446 -11.19 9.63 6.21
C VAL A 446 -11.63 10.89 6.96
N ARG A 447 -11.06 11.13 8.15
CA ARG A 447 -11.31 12.33 8.94
C ARG A 447 -10.76 13.58 8.26
N ALA A 448 -9.61 13.49 7.57
CA ALA A 448 -9.04 14.59 6.79
C ALA A 448 -9.96 15.00 5.63
N ILE A 449 -10.54 14.05 4.89
CA ILE A 449 -11.51 14.34 3.84
C ILE A 449 -12.76 15.01 4.43
N ARG A 450 -13.27 14.50 5.57
CA ARG A 450 -14.40 15.14 6.28
C ARG A 450 -14.05 16.55 6.75
N ALA A 451 -12.84 16.76 7.27
CA ALA A 451 -12.40 18.08 7.74
C ALA A 451 -12.35 19.11 6.59
N MET A 452 -11.87 18.72 5.40
CA MET A 452 -11.93 19.59 4.21
C MET A 452 -13.39 19.81 3.76
N ARG A 453 -14.20 18.75 3.70
CA ARG A 453 -15.62 18.85 3.32
C ARG A 453 -16.39 19.81 4.24
N ASP A 454 -16.12 19.75 5.55
CA ASP A 454 -16.81 20.51 6.59
C ASP A 454 -16.13 21.87 6.88
N ASP A 455 -15.23 22.30 6.02
CA ASP A 455 -14.50 23.58 6.08
C ASP A 455 -13.66 23.77 7.36
N LYS A 456 -13.22 22.66 7.99
CA LYS A 456 -12.35 22.63 9.17
C LYS A 456 -10.87 22.58 8.82
N ALA A 457 -10.53 22.14 7.61
CA ALA A 457 -9.18 22.14 7.08
C ALA A 457 -9.13 23.00 5.82
N LYS A 458 -8.14 23.91 5.77
CA LYS A 458 -7.97 24.94 4.73
C LYS A 458 -6.80 24.66 3.82
N VAL A 459 -5.75 24.02 4.34
CA VAL A 459 -4.52 23.70 3.61
C VAL A 459 -4.35 22.20 3.55
N PHE A 460 -4.14 21.69 2.34
CA PHE A 460 -3.76 20.31 2.10
C PHE A 460 -2.37 20.26 1.48
N PHE A 461 -1.40 19.76 2.21
CA PHE A 461 -0.03 19.55 1.75
C PHE A 461 0.24 18.05 1.62
N ALA A 462 0.63 17.60 0.43
CA ALA A 462 0.89 16.18 0.14
C ALA A 462 2.36 15.94 -0.23
N MET A 463 3.02 15.09 0.54
CA MET A 463 4.32 14.53 0.22
C MET A 463 4.12 13.27 -0.62
N GLY A 464 4.16 13.43 -1.94
CA GLY A 464 3.91 12.35 -2.89
C GLY A 464 2.43 11.90 -2.96
N GLY A 465 2.20 10.84 -3.72
CA GLY A 465 0.90 10.19 -3.85
C GLY A 465 -0.02 10.80 -4.91
N ASN A 466 -1.15 10.12 -5.10
CA ASN A 466 -2.28 10.57 -5.93
C ASN A 466 -3.53 10.46 -5.07
N PHE A 467 -3.64 11.37 -4.10
CA PHE A 467 -4.63 11.34 -3.03
C PHE A 467 -6.06 11.19 -3.55
N VAL A 468 -6.44 12.02 -4.54
CA VAL A 468 -7.79 12.04 -5.10
C VAL A 468 -8.19 10.69 -5.69
N SER A 469 -7.32 10.07 -6.50
CA SER A 469 -7.63 8.76 -7.08
C SER A 469 -7.48 7.60 -6.10
N ALA A 470 -6.67 7.77 -5.05
CA ALA A 470 -6.43 6.71 -4.07
C ALA A 470 -7.51 6.62 -3.00
N SER A 471 -8.21 7.72 -2.73
CA SER A 471 -9.19 7.84 -1.66
C SER A 471 -10.57 7.30 -2.04
N PRO A 472 -11.39 6.87 -1.06
CA PRO A 472 -12.76 6.41 -1.31
C PRO A 472 -13.67 7.57 -1.71
N ASP A 473 -14.87 7.26 -2.19
CA ASP A 473 -15.95 8.20 -2.48
C ASP A 473 -15.49 9.38 -3.37
N THR A 474 -15.10 9.06 -4.59
CA THR A 474 -14.40 9.97 -5.50
C THR A 474 -15.03 11.34 -5.60
N GLU A 475 -16.38 11.40 -5.71
CA GLU A 475 -17.11 12.67 -5.84
C GLU A 475 -17.01 13.52 -4.56
N VAL A 476 -17.19 12.89 -3.39
CA VAL A 476 -17.05 13.54 -2.09
C VAL A 476 -15.61 14.01 -1.86
N THR A 477 -14.63 13.16 -2.19
CA THR A 477 -13.20 13.50 -2.05
C THR A 477 -12.80 14.66 -2.96
N GLU A 478 -13.21 14.64 -4.23
CA GLU A 478 -12.94 15.74 -5.16
C GLU A 478 -13.60 17.05 -4.71
N ALA A 479 -14.86 16.98 -4.26
CA ALA A 479 -15.58 18.15 -3.75
C ALA A 479 -14.90 18.71 -2.48
N ALA A 480 -14.42 17.85 -1.58
CA ALA A 480 -13.69 18.25 -0.39
C ALA A 480 -12.36 18.95 -0.72
N MET A 481 -11.58 18.39 -1.66
CA MET A 481 -10.32 19.00 -2.11
C MET A 481 -10.53 20.42 -2.69
N ARG A 482 -11.59 20.63 -3.46
CA ARG A 482 -11.92 21.96 -4.05
C ARG A 482 -12.28 23.01 -3.01
N ARG A 483 -12.59 22.64 -1.77
CA ARG A 483 -12.85 23.57 -0.67
C ARG A 483 -11.60 24.09 0.01
N ALA A 484 -10.45 23.45 -0.21
CA ALA A 484 -9.21 23.93 0.35
C ALA A 484 -8.82 25.31 -0.21
N ARG A 485 -8.26 26.18 0.63
CA ARG A 485 -7.70 27.46 0.20
C ARG A 485 -6.43 27.27 -0.62
N LEU A 486 -5.60 26.28 -0.20
CA LEU A 486 -4.37 25.93 -0.89
C LEU A 486 -4.20 24.40 -0.89
N THR A 487 -3.91 23.84 -2.07
CA THR A 487 -3.43 22.47 -2.24
C THR A 487 -1.98 22.48 -2.71
N VAL A 488 -1.10 21.74 -2.05
CA VAL A 488 0.33 21.62 -2.39
C VAL A 488 0.68 20.16 -2.61
N HIS A 489 1.32 19.86 -3.73
CA HIS A 489 1.72 18.49 -4.06
C HIS A 489 3.21 18.42 -4.40
N VAL A 490 4.00 17.79 -3.54
CA VAL A 490 5.38 17.39 -3.85
C VAL A 490 5.30 16.11 -4.70
N SER A 491 5.74 16.16 -5.94
CA SER A 491 5.49 15.09 -6.90
C SER A 491 6.59 14.92 -7.93
N THR A 492 6.74 13.71 -8.45
CA THR A 492 7.66 13.40 -9.56
C THR A 492 6.99 13.48 -10.93
N LYS A 493 5.68 13.18 -11.01
CA LYS A 493 4.87 13.12 -12.23
C LYS A 493 3.48 13.70 -12.00
N LEU A 494 2.80 14.05 -13.10
CA LEU A 494 1.37 14.43 -13.04
C LEU A 494 0.47 13.26 -12.61
N ASN A 495 -0.58 13.61 -11.89
CA ASN A 495 -1.67 12.72 -11.55
C ASN A 495 -2.97 13.51 -11.34
N ARG A 496 -4.07 12.82 -11.02
CA ARG A 496 -5.40 13.42 -10.84
C ARG A 496 -5.44 14.54 -9.79
N SER A 497 -4.64 14.45 -8.72
CA SER A 497 -4.64 15.45 -7.65
C SER A 497 -4.16 16.83 -8.11
N HIS A 498 -3.38 16.92 -9.18
CA HIS A 498 -2.95 18.20 -9.76
C HIS A 498 -4.02 18.89 -10.60
N ALA A 499 -5.07 18.17 -10.97
CA ALA A 499 -6.20 18.69 -11.73
C ALA A 499 -7.47 18.89 -10.87
N VAL A 500 -7.45 18.47 -9.61
CA VAL A 500 -8.51 18.67 -8.62
C VAL A 500 -7.93 19.52 -7.50
N THR A 501 -8.02 20.83 -7.64
CA THR A 501 -7.31 21.80 -6.82
C THR A 501 -8.22 22.54 -5.86
N GLY A 502 -7.64 23.08 -4.79
CA GLY A 502 -8.26 24.15 -4.01
C GLY A 502 -8.38 25.47 -4.80
N ALA A 503 -8.72 26.54 -4.10
CA ALA A 503 -8.78 27.87 -4.70
C ALA A 503 -7.43 28.29 -5.31
N ARG A 504 -6.32 27.89 -4.67
CA ARG A 504 -4.94 28.01 -5.18
C ARG A 504 -4.26 26.66 -5.13
N ALA A 505 -3.27 26.43 -5.99
CA ALA A 505 -2.54 25.17 -5.99
C ALA A 505 -1.05 25.35 -6.31
N LEU A 506 -0.21 24.50 -5.72
CA LEU A 506 1.20 24.39 -5.99
C LEU A 506 1.58 22.96 -6.37
N ILE A 507 2.39 22.82 -7.41
CA ILE A 507 3.09 21.59 -7.77
C ILE A 507 4.58 21.82 -7.51
N LEU A 508 5.15 21.05 -6.59
CA LEU A 508 6.55 21.12 -6.19
C LEU A 508 7.28 19.87 -6.72
N PRO A 509 8.11 20.00 -7.76
CA PRO A 509 8.79 18.87 -8.36
C PRO A 509 9.94 18.39 -7.48
N THR A 510 10.06 17.07 -7.33
CA THR A 510 11.10 16.46 -6.49
C THR A 510 11.93 15.43 -7.24
N LEU A 511 13.12 15.13 -6.70
CA LEU A 511 13.97 14.05 -7.17
C LEU A 511 13.25 12.71 -7.03
N GLY A 512 13.47 11.81 -8.00
CA GLY A 512 13.13 10.39 -7.87
C GLY A 512 14.23 9.61 -7.16
N ARG A 513 13.93 8.43 -6.65
CA ARG A 513 14.95 7.54 -6.05
C ARG A 513 16.06 7.13 -7.02
N THR A 514 15.79 7.16 -8.31
CA THR A 514 16.76 6.86 -9.37
C THR A 514 17.80 7.95 -9.58
N GLU A 515 17.55 9.17 -9.11
CA GLU A 515 18.36 10.38 -9.36
C GLU A 515 19.34 10.66 -8.25
N ARG A 516 20.51 11.19 -8.60
CA ARG A 516 21.51 11.63 -7.63
C ARG A 516 21.00 12.84 -6.86
N ASP A 517 21.24 12.81 -5.56
CA ASP A 517 20.98 13.91 -4.65
C ASP A 517 22.30 14.52 -4.20
N LEU A 518 22.54 15.79 -4.54
CA LEU A 518 23.75 16.53 -4.21
C LEU A 518 23.38 17.67 -3.28
N GLN A 519 23.90 17.64 -2.06
CA GLN A 519 23.69 18.65 -1.03
C GLN A 519 25.02 19.27 -0.59
N GLY A 520 24.99 20.12 0.43
CA GLY A 520 26.17 20.85 0.88
C GLY A 520 27.36 20.01 1.31
N SER A 521 27.14 18.80 1.84
CA SER A 521 28.21 17.85 2.20
C SER A 521 28.61 16.89 1.06
N GLY A 522 27.97 17.01 -0.11
CA GLY A 522 28.22 16.16 -1.27
C GLY A 522 27.05 15.23 -1.62
N GLU A 523 27.35 14.08 -2.24
CA GLU A 523 26.34 13.11 -2.67
C GLU A 523 25.67 12.45 -1.45
N GLN A 524 24.34 12.54 -1.40
CA GLN A 524 23.51 11.98 -0.34
C GLN A 524 22.93 10.63 -0.74
N PHE A 525 22.47 9.90 0.27
CA PHE A 525 21.60 8.75 0.13
C PHE A 525 20.47 8.84 1.16
N VAL A 526 19.37 8.18 0.86
CA VAL A 526 18.24 8.02 1.79
C VAL A 526 18.10 6.58 2.23
N THR A 527 17.28 6.34 3.24
CA THR A 527 17.02 5.00 3.76
C THR A 527 15.54 4.64 3.67
N VAL A 528 15.25 3.34 3.63
CA VAL A 528 13.90 2.77 3.60
C VAL A 528 13.81 1.57 4.55
N GLU A 529 12.58 1.28 5.02
CA GLU A 529 12.26 0.10 5.82
C GLU A 529 11.29 -0.79 5.05
N ASP A 530 11.64 -2.04 4.83
CA ASP A 530 10.78 -3.01 4.14
C ASP A 530 9.69 -3.63 5.03
N SER A 531 8.87 -4.54 4.48
CA SER A 531 7.76 -5.19 5.18
C SER A 531 8.18 -6.06 6.37
N MET A 532 9.46 -6.45 6.43
CA MET A 532 10.00 -7.33 7.47
C MET A 532 10.90 -6.60 8.47
N GLY A 533 10.92 -5.25 8.38
CA GLY A 533 11.67 -4.40 9.30
C GLY A 533 13.17 -4.33 9.03
N MET A 534 13.60 -4.63 7.80
CA MET A 534 14.97 -4.37 7.37
C MET A 534 15.11 -2.92 6.91
N VAL A 535 16.12 -2.22 7.41
CA VAL A 535 16.46 -0.85 7.02
C VAL A 535 17.70 -0.87 6.15
N HIS A 536 17.65 -0.29 4.96
CA HIS A 536 18.78 -0.26 4.04
C HIS A 536 18.88 1.07 3.28
N ALA A 537 20.07 1.33 2.73
CA ALA A 537 20.37 2.54 1.97
C ALA A 537 19.81 2.45 0.54
N SER A 538 19.38 3.59 0.02
CA SER A 538 18.94 3.79 -1.36
C SER A 538 19.67 4.98 -1.97
N ARG A 539 20.43 4.74 -3.05
CA ARG A 539 21.33 5.71 -3.65
C ARG A 539 21.07 5.84 -5.14
N GLY A 540 20.43 6.94 -5.55
CA GLY A 540 20.19 7.25 -6.96
C GLY A 540 21.49 7.51 -7.73
N ARG A 541 21.49 7.26 -9.05
CA ARG A 541 22.68 7.34 -9.91
C ARG A 541 22.49 8.18 -11.16
N LEU A 542 21.27 8.55 -11.47
CA LEU A 542 20.95 9.32 -12.67
C LEU A 542 21.07 10.82 -12.41
N GLU A 543 21.41 11.55 -13.44
CA GLU A 543 21.28 13.01 -13.41
C GLU A 543 19.81 13.38 -13.21
N PRO A 544 19.52 14.40 -12.37
CA PRO A 544 18.17 14.90 -12.17
C PRO A 544 17.44 15.24 -13.46
N ALA A 545 16.14 15.05 -13.48
CA ALA A 545 15.31 15.34 -14.65
C ALA A 545 15.31 16.81 -15.05
N SER A 546 15.63 17.70 -14.10
CA SER A 546 15.77 19.14 -14.26
C SER A 546 16.69 19.69 -13.17
N GLU A 547 17.38 20.78 -13.45
CA GLU A 547 18.20 21.54 -12.49
C GLU A 547 17.35 22.23 -11.39
N HIS A 548 16.04 22.37 -11.63
CA HIS A 548 15.12 22.98 -10.67
C HIS A 548 14.53 21.98 -9.68
N LEU A 549 14.93 20.70 -9.68
CA LEU A 549 14.42 19.73 -8.72
C LEU A 549 15.12 19.89 -7.38
N LEU A 550 14.35 19.79 -6.30
CA LEU A 550 14.85 19.60 -4.94
C LEU A 550 14.50 18.21 -4.45
N SER A 551 15.28 17.68 -3.53
CA SER A 551 14.93 16.46 -2.81
C SER A 551 13.80 16.71 -1.78
N GLU A 552 13.08 15.67 -1.40
CA GLU A 552 12.04 15.75 -0.36
C GLU A 552 12.60 16.33 0.96
N PRO A 553 13.77 15.86 1.49
CA PRO A 553 14.37 16.46 2.68
C PRO A 553 14.68 17.95 2.53
N ALA A 554 15.24 18.38 1.38
CA ALA A 554 15.56 19.78 1.12
C ALA A 554 14.30 20.65 1.04
N ILE A 555 13.22 20.17 0.40
CA ILE A 555 11.94 20.86 0.35
C ILE A 555 11.40 21.11 1.75
N VAL A 556 11.39 20.06 2.59
CA VAL A 556 10.88 20.17 3.97
C VAL A 556 11.76 21.12 4.80
N ALA A 557 13.08 20.98 4.75
CA ALA A 557 13.98 21.80 5.55
C ALA A 557 13.89 23.30 5.20
N ARG A 558 13.82 23.62 3.90
CA ARG A 558 13.66 25.01 3.43
C ARG A 558 12.29 25.59 3.81
N LEU A 559 11.23 24.80 3.61
CA LEU A 559 9.88 25.20 4.00
C LEU A 559 9.78 25.44 5.52
N ALA A 560 10.34 24.54 6.33
CA ALA A 560 10.35 24.66 7.79
C ALA A 560 11.02 25.96 8.25
N ARG A 561 12.20 26.27 7.70
CA ARG A 561 12.88 27.56 7.98
C ARG A 561 12.02 28.77 7.62
N ARG A 562 11.30 28.67 6.48
CA ARG A 562 10.45 29.77 6.02
C ARG A 562 9.21 29.99 6.88
N VAL A 563 8.59 28.90 7.34
CA VAL A 563 7.35 28.94 8.13
C VAL A 563 7.62 29.22 9.61
N LEU A 564 8.63 28.56 10.20
CA LEU A 564 8.91 28.61 11.63
C LEU A 564 9.82 29.79 12.03
N GLY A 565 10.62 30.29 11.06
CA GLY A 565 11.51 31.43 11.27
C GLY A 565 12.53 31.23 12.39
N ASP A 566 12.95 32.33 13.00
CA ASP A 566 13.95 32.36 14.09
C ASP A 566 13.45 31.77 15.41
N GLY A 567 12.17 31.43 15.51
CA GLY A 567 11.56 30.75 16.67
C GLY A 567 11.95 29.28 16.77
N SER A 568 12.35 28.65 15.69
CA SER A 568 12.76 27.25 15.64
C SER A 568 14.20 27.08 16.13
N ARG A 569 14.41 26.08 17.02
CA ARG A 569 15.75 25.62 17.45
C ARG A 569 16.23 24.40 16.65
N THR A 570 15.37 23.84 15.83
CA THR A 570 15.67 22.67 14.99
C THR A 570 16.69 23.07 13.92
N PRO A 571 17.80 22.33 13.75
CA PRO A 571 18.87 22.68 12.84
C PRO A 571 18.56 22.35 11.38
N TRP A 572 17.48 22.93 10.85
CA TRP A 572 16.95 22.66 9.51
C TRP A 572 17.98 22.85 8.39
N GLU A 573 18.89 23.82 8.52
CA GLU A 573 19.93 24.07 7.53
C GLU A 573 21.00 22.95 7.51
N GLU A 574 21.33 22.37 8.68
CA GLU A 574 22.24 21.23 8.79
C GLU A 574 21.61 19.99 8.16
N PHE A 575 20.31 19.78 8.39
CA PHE A 575 19.55 18.66 7.82
C PHE A 575 19.49 18.71 6.29
N GLU A 576 19.38 19.90 5.70
CA GLU A 576 19.43 20.08 4.26
C GLU A 576 20.82 19.74 3.72
N LYS A 577 21.88 20.18 4.40
CA LYS A 577 23.26 20.00 3.95
C LYS A 577 23.76 18.56 4.02
N ASP A 578 23.34 17.82 5.03
CA ASP A 578 23.84 16.47 5.30
C ASP A 578 22.80 15.58 5.99
N TYR A 579 22.33 14.54 5.30
CA TYR A 579 21.34 13.63 5.85
C TYR A 579 21.88 12.71 6.95
N ALA A 580 23.20 12.61 7.11
CA ALA A 580 23.79 11.91 8.26
C ALA A 580 23.38 12.60 9.56
N THR A 581 23.25 13.92 9.57
CA THR A 581 22.77 14.66 10.75
C THR A 581 21.31 14.36 11.08
N VAL A 582 20.46 14.11 10.08
CA VAL A 582 19.08 13.66 10.29
C VAL A 582 19.06 12.27 10.91
N ARG A 583 19.88 11.33 10.38
CA ARG A 583 19.98 9.96 10.95
C ARG A 583 20.50 9.96 12.38
N ASP A 584 21.38 10.87 12.75
CA ASP A 584 21.84 11.03 14.15
C ASP A 584 20.69 11.46 15.08
N ARG A 585 19.77 12.31 14.61
CA ARG A 585 18.57 12.68 15.38
C ARG A 585 17.57 11.55 15.46
N ILE A 586 17.34 10.82 14.35
CA ILE A 586 16.50 9.61 14.35
C ILE A 586 17.01 8.62 15.39
N ALA A 587 18.32 8.39 15.46
CA ALA A 587 18.93 7.48 16.42
C ALA A 587 18.67 7.86 17.90
N ARG A 588 18.48 9.16 18.19
CA ARG A 588 18.19 9.65 19.55
C ARG A 588 16.70 9.64 19.89
N VAL A 589 15.83 9.69 18.88
CA VAL A 589 14.38 9.80 19.05
C VAL A 589 13.69 8.44 18.94
N ILE A 590 14.16 7.57 18.04
CA ILE A 590 13.47 6.31 17.69
C ILE A 590 14.28 5.12 18.17
N PRO A 591 13.77 4.34 19.14
CA PRO A 591 14.44 3.12 19.61
C PRO A 591 14.69 2.12 18.45
N GLY A 592 15.85 1.47 18.48
CA GLY A 592 16.27 0.50 17.46
C GLY A 592 17.10 1.10 16.31
N PHE A 593 17.29 2.43 16.33
CA PHE A 593 18.14 3.15 15.36
C PHE A 593 19.48 3.62 15.96
N GLU A 594 19.88 3.10 17.10
CA GLU A 594 21.17 3.40 17.70
C GLU A 594 22.29 3.14 16.67
N ASP A 595 23.29 4.02 16.60
CA ASP A 595 24.38 3.97 15.64
C ASP A 595 23.95 3.87 14.17
N PHE A 596 22.85 4.57 13.80
CA PHE A 596 22.19 4.45 12.51
C PHE A 596 23.16 4.61 11.33
N ASN A 597 23.97 5.67 11.32
CA ASN A 597 24.92 5.93 10.24
C ASN A 597 25.96 4.79 10.07
N ALA A 598 26.42 4.19 11.18
CA ALA A 598 27.34 3.07 11.13
C ALA A 598 26.68 1.78 10.66
N ARG A 599 25.46 1.49 11.15
CA ARG A 599 24.71 0.27 10.81
C ARG A 599 24.23 0.24 9.37
N VAL A 600 23.78 1.37 8.83
CA VAL A 600 23.32 1.46 7.44
C VAL A 600 24.46 1.46 6.42
N ALA A 601 25.69 1.58 6.87
CA ALA A 601 26.88 1.38 6.03
C ALA A 601 27.08 -0.09 5.62
N ASP A 602 26.48 -1.06 6.36
CA ASP A 602 26.42 -2.45 5.88
C ASP A 602 25.61 -2.51 4.59
N PRO A 603 26.14 -3.08 3.51
CA PRO A 603 25.44 -3.18 2.23
C PRO A 603 24.14 -3.99 2.25
N ASN A 604 23.90 -4.81 3.28
CA ASN A 604 22.63 -5.52 3.48
C ASN A 604 21.67 -4.76 4.40
N GLY A 605 22.12 -3.64 4.98
CA GLY A 605 21.35 -2.92 5.98
C GLY A 605 21.28 -3.66 7.32
N PHE A 606 20.24 -3.39 8.10
CA PHE A 606 20.06 -4.01 9.42
C PHE A 606 18.59 -4.24 9.75
N ALA A 607 18.32 -5.29 10.51
CA ALA A 607 16.98 -5.55 11.06
C ALA A 607 16.70 -4.65 12.27
N LEU A 608 15.48 -4.10 12.32
CA LEU A 608 14.98 -3.46 13.53
C LEU A 608 14.67 -4.50 14.61
N PRO A 609 14.90 -4.20 15.88
CA PRO A 609 14.52 -5.08 16.98
C PRO A 609 13.01 -5.37 16.96
N HIS A 610 12.63 -6.60 17.23
CA HIS A 610 11.25 -7.02 17.29
C HIS A 610 11.06 -8.02 18.43
N ALA A 611 10.75 -7.52 19.62
CA ALA A 611 10.74 -8.31 20.84
C ALA A 611 9.90 -9.62 20.75
N PRO A 612 8.69 -9.65 20.13
CA PRO A 612 7.96 -10.90 19.91
C PRO A 612 8.68 -11.92 19.03
N ARG A 613 9.40 -11.47 17.98
CA ARG A 613 10.17 -12.33 17.08
C ARG A 613 11.47 -12.82 17.74
N ASP A 614 12.20 -11.90 18.34
CA ASP A 614 13.59 -12.11 18.75
C ASP A 614 13.69 -12.75 20.14
N GLU A 615 12.74 -12.44 21.06
CA GLU A 615 12.83 -12.77 22.48
C GLU A 615 11.56 -13.45 23.03
N ARG A 616 10.51 -13.65 22.25
CA ARG A 616 9.16 -14.04 22.74
C ARG A 616 8.64 -13.14 23.87
N ARG A 617 9.03 -11.88 23.86
CA ARG A 617 8.59 -10.84 24.80
C ARG A 617 7.55 -9.96 24.13
N PHE A 618 6.39 -9.87 24.72
CA PHE A 618 5.22 -9.20 24.14
C PHE A 618 4.96 -7.88 24.87
N PRO A 619 5.28 -6.72 24.26
CA PRO A 619 5.10 -5.41 24.91
C PRO A 619 3.63 -4.92 24.83
N THR A 620 2.70 -5.77 25.19
CA THR A 620 1.27 -5.46 25.39
C THR A 620 1.01 -4.91 26.79
N ALA A 621 -0.19 -4.43 27.04
CA ALA A 621 -0.58 -4.00 28.38
C ALA A 621 -0.54 -5.12 29.44
N THR A 622 -0.70 -6.38 29.02
CA THR A 622 -0.63 -7.56 29.90
C THR A 622 0.79 -8.11 30.05
N GLY A 623 1.75 -7.62 29.26
CA GLY A 623 3.11 -8.16 29.17
C GLY A 623 3.17 -9.54 28.49
N LYS A 624 2.06 -10.03 27.94
CA LYS A 624 1.92 -11.31 27.23
C LYS A 624 1.23 -11.11 25.88
N ALA A 625 1.32 -12.10 25.00
CA ALA A 625 0.50 -12.14 23.80
C ALA A 625 -0.97 -12.32 24.17
N ASN A 626 -1.87 -11.56 23.57
CA ASN A 626 -3.28 -11.60 23.94
C ASN A 626 -4.09 -12.43 22.94
N PHE A 627 -4.73 -13.50 23.42
CA PHE A 627 -5.89 -14.05 22.76
C PHE A 627 -7.05 -13.08 22.83
N THR A 628 -7.87 -13.06 21.81
CA THR A 628 -9.03 -12.17 21.73
C THR A 628 -10.28 -12.94 21.32
N ALA A 629 -11.40 -12.64 21.94
CA ALA A 629 -12.71 -13.13 21.54
C ALA A 629 -13.51 -12.00 20.90
N ALA A 630 -14.06 -12.22 19.71
CA ALA A 630 -14.95 -11.29 19.04
C ALA A 630 -16.08 -12.03 18.34
N PRO A 631 -17.28 -11.47 18.24
CA PRO A 631 -18.34 -12.09 17.43
C PRO A 631 -17.88 -12.28 15.98
N VAL A 632 -18.29 -13.41 15.37
CA VAL A 632 -18.07 -13.63 13.94
C VAL A 632 -19.15 -12.89 13.17
N GLU A 633 -18.73 -11.97 12.32
CA GLU A 633 -19.63 -11.23 11.44
C GLU A 633 -19.18 -11.34 9.99
N TYR A 634 -20.14 -11.52 9.08
CA TYR A 634 -19.89 -11.59 7.65
C TYR A 634 -21.04 -10.93 6.86
N PRO A 635 -20.79 -10.44 5.62
CA PRO A 635 -21.81 -9.78 4.83
C PRO A 635 -22.97 -10.72 4.47
N LYS A 636 -24.20 -10.32 4.81
CA LYS A 636 -25.45 -10.99 4.41
C LYS A 636 -26.09 -10.17 3.30
N LEU A 637 -26.09 -10.71 2.08
CA LEU A 637 -26.54 -9.99 0.90
C LEU A 637 -28.04 -10.18 0.65
N PRO A 638 -28.78 -9.13 0.29
CA PRO A 638 -30.11 -9.25 -0.28
C PRO A 638 -30.07 -9.98 -1.63
N LYS A 639 -31.19 -10.60 -2.02
CA LYS A 639 -31.31 -11.27 -3.31
C LYS A 639 -31.00 -10.30 -4.47
N GLY A 640 -30.25 -10.76 -5.46
CA GLY A 640 -29.88 -9.98 -6.63
C GLY A 640 -28.78 -8.95 -6.38
N ARG A 641 -28.04 -9.07 -5.28
CA ARG A 641 -26.86 -8.24 -4.97
C ARG A 641 -25.60 -9.08 -4.99
N LEU A 642 -24.50 -8.42 -5.31
CA LEU A 642 -23.16 -8.99 -5.24
C LEU A 642 -22.30 -8.18 -4.26
N LEU A 643 -21.34 -8.84 -3.65
CA LEU A 643 -20.30 -8.19 -2.88
C LEU A 643 -19.12 -7.91 -3.80
N LEU A 644 -18.84 -6.63 -4.03
CA LEU A 644 -17.75 -6.17 -4.90
C LEU A 644 -16.48 -5.97 -4.11
N GLN A 645 -15.38 -6.53 -4.61
CA GLN A 645 -14.03 -6.14 -4.23
C GLN A 645 -13.37 -5.27 -5.30
N THR A 646 -12.68 -4.22 -4.87
CA THR A 646 -11.80 -3.47 -5.78
C THR A 646 -10.50 -4.23 -6.01
N LEU A 647 -10.03 -4.32 -7.25
CA LEU A 647 -8.81 -5.04 -7.63
C LEU A 647 -7.72 -4.11 -8.14
N ARG A 648 -6.48 -4.62 -8.16
CA ARG A 648 -5.38 -4.08 -8.97
C ARG A 648 -5.19 -4.95 -10.21
N SER A 649 -4.99 -4.33 -11.37
CA SER A 649 -4.55 -5.05 -12.58
C SER A 649 -3.07 -5.42 -12.48
N HIS A 650 -2.63 -6.38 -13.29
CA HIS A 650 -1.21 -6.73 -13.33
C HIS A 650 -0.33 -5.58 -13.83
N ASP A 651 -0.86 -4.70 -14.65
CA ASP A 651 -0.16 -3.52 -15.16
C ASP A 651 -0.33 -2.27 -14.27
N GLN A 652 -0.60 -2.49 -12.98
CA GLN A 652 -0.88 -1.45 -12.01
C GLN A 652 -0.15 -1.71 -10.70
N TYR A 653 0.39 -0.63 -10.12
CA TYR A 653 0.82 -0.60 -8.74
C TYR A 653 0.25 0.65 -8.04
N ASN A 654 -0.86 0.48 -7.33
CA ASN A 654 -1.74 1.56 -6.88
C ASN A 654 -2.03 2.53 -8.04
N THR A 655 -1.65 3.81 -7.91
CA THR A 655 -1.73 4.81 -8.97
C THR A 655 -0.36 5.28 -9.45
N THR A 656 0.71 4.59 -9.07
CA THR A 656 2.09 4.91 -9.47
C THR A 656 2.44 4.36 -10.82
N ILE A 657 2.13 3.07 -11.04
CA ILE A 657 2.09 2.45 -12.34
C ILE A 657 0.62 2.27 -12.64
N TYR A 658 0.19 2.78 -13.77
CA TYR A 658 -1.20 2.74 -14.15
C TYR A 658 -1.31 2.41 -15.64
N GLY A 659 -1.33 1.13 -15.95
CA GLY A 659 -1.49 0.61 -17.30
C GLY A 659 -2.94 0.29 -17.64
N LEU A 660 -3.20 0.02 -18.92
CA LEU A 660 -4.53 -0.31 -19.44
C LEU A 660 -4.74 -1.80 -19.63
N ASP A 661 -3.72 -2.61 -19.36
CA ASP A 661 -3.73 -4.05 -19.59
C ASP A 661 -3.64 -4.82 -18.27
N ASP A 662 -4.43 -5.90 -18.16
CA ASP A 662 -4.19 -6.96 -17.18
C ASP A 662 -3.91 -8.25 -17.93
N ARG A 663 -2.63 -8.48 -18.19
CA ARG A 663 -2.16 -9.62 -18.98
C ARG A 663 -2.52 -10.96 -18.32
N TYR A 664 -2.61 -11.03 -17.00
CA TYR A 664 -2.92 -12.27 -16.29
C TYR A 664 -4.40 -12.61 -16.33
N ARG A 665 -5.27 -11.60 -16.25
CA ARG A 665 -6.72 -11.80 -16.40
C ARG A 665 -7.22 -11.68 -17.84
N GLY A 666 -6.31 -11.46 -18.81
CA GLY A 666 -6.64 -11.41 -20.23
C GLY A 666 -7.31 -10.10 -20.67
N ILE A 667 -7.22 -9.04 -19.90
CA ILE A 667 -7.82 -7.75 -20.22
C ILE A 667 -6.80 -6.86 -20.93
N LYS A 668 -7.21 -6.18 -22.03
CA LYS A 668 -6.39 -5.23 -22.78
C LYS A 668 -7.18 -3.97 -23.12
N ASN A 669 -6.46 -2.86 -23.25
CA ASN A 669 -6.94 -1.55 -23.71
C ASN A 669 -8.10 -0.97 -22.87
N GLY A 670 -8.23 -1.35 -21.63
CA GLY A 670 -9.29 -0.77 -20.80
C GLY A 670 -9.36 -1.39 -19.41
N ARG A 671 -10.05 -0.70 -18.52
CA ARG A 671 -10.12 -1.06 -17.11
C ARG A 671 -11.56 -1.16 -16.60
N ARG A 672 -12.54 -0.68 -17.37
CA ARG A 672 -13.95 -0.79 -16.99
C ARG A 672 -14.50 -2.17 -17.31
N VAL A 673 -14.08 -3.15 -16.49
CA VAL A 673 -14.59 -4.52 -16.52
C VAL A 673 -15.06 -4.93 -15.13
N VAL A 674 -16.11 -5.74 -15.08
CA VAL A 674 -16.57 -6.40 -13.85
C VAL A 674 -16.51 -7.91 -14.06
N LEU A 675 -15.75 -8.57 -13.17
CA LEU A 675 -15.58 -10.02 -13.16
C LEU A 675 -16.70 -10.61 -12.29
N VAL A 676 -17.52 -11.48 -12.88
CA VAL A 676 -18.70 -12.08 -12.24
C VAL A 676 -18.70 -13.58 -12.43
N ASN A 677 -19.06 -14.33 -11.41
CA ASN A 677 -19.24 -15.77 -11.52
C ASN A 677 -20.29 -16.10 -12.61
N PRO A 678 -20.01 -17.06 -13.51
CA PRO A 678 -20.94 -17.40 -14.60
C PRO A 678 -22.35 -17.79 -14.15
N GLU A 679 -22.49 -18.43 -12.97
CA GLU A 679 -23.79 -18.78 -12.43
C GLU A 679 -24.55 -17.57 -11.88
N ASP A 680 -23.84 -16.67 -11.16
CA ASP A 680 -24.43 -15.41 -10.71
C ASP A 680 -24.82 -14.53 -11.89
N ALA A 681 -23.98 -14.46 -12.92
CA ALA A 681 -24.29 -13.72 -14.16
C ALA A 681 -25.57 -14.25 -14.83
N ARG A 682 -25.73 -15.57 -14.91
CA ARG A 682 -26.93 -16.20 -15.47
C ARG A 682 -28.18 -15.88 -14.63
N GLU A 683 -28.08 -15.95 -13.30
CA GLU A 683 -29.17 -15.63 -12.38
C GLU A 683 -29.60 -14.15 -12.48
N LEU A 684 -28.60 -13.26 -12.76
CA LEU A 684 -28.85 -11.82 -12.93
C LEU A 684 -29.19 -11.43 -14.38
N GLY A 685 -29.23 -12.36 -15.33
CA GLY A 685 -29.51 -12.09 -16.74
C GLY A 685 -28.40 -11.33 -17.47
N LEU A 686 -27.14 -11.45 -17.03
CA LEU A 686 -25.99 -10.75 -17.58
C LEU A 686 -25.23 -11.65 -18.57
N ALA A 687 -25.20 -11.25 -19.84
CA ALA A 687 -24.41 -11.94 -20.85
C ALA A 687 -22.92 -11.57 -20.77
N ASP A 688 -22.04 -12.53 -21.06
CA ASP A 688 -20.61 -12.23 -21.19
C ASP A 688 -20.36 -11.20 -22.29
N GLY A 689 -19.58 -10.17 -21.99
CA GLY A 689 -19.27 -9.07 -22.89
C GLY A 689 -20.34 -7.97 -22.97
N SER A 690 -21.50 -8.13 -22.34
CA SER A 690 -22.49 -7.04 -22.22
C SER A 690 -21.98 -5.91 -21.32
N TYR A 691 -22.62 -4.74 -21.38
CA TYR A 691 -22.28 -3.60 -20.55
C TYR A 691 -23.31 -3.39 -19.44
N THR A 692 -22.82 -3.05 -18.26
CA THR A 692 -23.62 -2.81 -17.06
C THR A 692 -23.08 -1.60 -16.29
N ASP A 693 -23.94 -0.94 -15.56
CA ASP A 693 -23.58 0.04 -14.55
C ASP A 693 -23.49 -0.65 -13.19
N LEU A 694 -22.45 -0.33 -12.44
CA LEU A 694 -22.30 -0.78 -11.06
C LEU A 694 -22.90 0.29 -10.14
N VAL A 695 -23.88 -0.08 -9.34
CA VAL A 695 -24.54 0.83 -8.40
C VAL A 695 -24.30 0.36 -6.98
N GLY A 696 -23.57 1.16 -6.22
CA GLY A 696 -23.27 0.91 -4.82
C GLY A 696 -24.46 1.18 -3.91
N GLU A 697 -24.65 0.33 -2.92
CA GLU A 697 -25.70 0.49 -1.91
C GLU A 697 -25.08 0.64 -0.52
N TRP A 698 -25.45 1.70 0.18
CA TRP A 698 -25.02 1.96 1.55
C TRP A 698 -26.15 2.54 2.40
N LYS A 699 -26.02 2.48 3.70
CA LYS A 699 -27.02 2.93 4.67
C LYS A 699 -27.33 4.44 4.65
N ASP A 700 -26.51 5.25 3.98
CA ASP A 700 -26.72 6.69 3.82
C ASP A 700 -27.77 7.04 2.75
N GLY A 701 -28.23 6.06 1.97
CA GLY A 701 -29.21 6.25 0.91
C GLY A 701 -28.70 7.02 -0.32
N VAL A 702 -27.41 7.33 -0.38
CA VAL A 702 -26.79 8.00 -1.53
C VAL A 702 -26.52 6.98 -2.64
N GLU A 703 -27.05 7.22 -3.83
CA GLU A 703 -26.73 6.39 -5.00
C GLU A 703 -25.33 6.74 -5.52
N ARG A 704 -24.46 5.74 -5.55
CA ARG A 704 -23.11 5.84 -6.12
C ARG A 704 -23.04 4.95 -7.35
N ARG A 705 -22.74 5.54 -8.50
CA ARG A 705 -22.78 4.84 -9.80
C ARG A 705 -21.43 4.88 -10.51
N ALA A 706 -20.99 3.73 -10.98
CA ALA A 706 -19.85 3.57 -11.88
C ALA A 706 -20.38 3.00 -13.22
N PRO A 707 -20.52 3.83 -14.27
CA PRO A 707 -21.20 3.43 -15.50
C PRO A 707 -20.28 2.70 -16.48
N GLY A 708 -20.89 1.92 -17.39
CA GLY A 708 -20.25 1.39 -18.59
C GLY A 708 -19.20 0.30 -18.33
N PHE A 709 -19.42 -0.61 -17.39
CA PHE A 709 -18.52 -1.74 -17.16
C PHE A 709 -18.88 -2.95 -18.03
N ARG A 710 -17.89 -3.49 -18.73
CA ARG A 710 -18.04 -4.73 -19.49
C ARG A 710 -18.10 -5.93 -18.55
N VAL A 711 -19.15 -6.74 -18.65
CA VAL A 711 -19.30 -7.99 -17.89
C VAL A 711 -18.31 -9.02 -18.45
N VAL A 712 -17.56 -9.65 -17.56
CA VAL A 712 -16.64 -10.74 -17.88
C VAL A 712 -16.98 -11.94 -17.01
N HIS A 713 -17.37 -13.06 -17.63
CA HIS A 713 -17.57 -14.30 -16.91
C HIS A 713 -16.21 -14.80 -16.40
N TYR A 714 -16.05 -14.83 -15.09
CA TYR A 714 -14.79 -15.16 -14.44
C TYR A 714 -15.04 -16.07 -13.24
N PRO A 715 -14.17 -17.03 -12.92
CA PRO A 715 -14.38 -17.97 -11.80
C PRO A 715 -14.17 -17.30 -10.44
N THR A 716 -14.96 -16.28 -10.12
CA THR A 716 -15.03 -15.70 -8.77
C THR A 716 -15.86 -16.59 -7.84
N ALA A 717 -15.71 -16.42 -6.52
CA ALA A 717 -16.59 -17.06 -5.57
C ALA A 717 -18.05 -16.59 -5.79
N ARG A 718 -19.04 -17.48 -5.54
CA ARG A 718 -20.47 -17.19 -5.69
C ARG A 718 -20.90 -16.02 -4.78
N GLY A 719 -21.74 -15.13 -5.31
CA GLY A 719 -22.18 -13.91 -4.65
C GLY A 719 -21.13 -12.80 -4.60
N CYS A 720 -19.99 -12.98 -5.25
CA CYS A 720 -18.88 -12.02 -5.29
C CYS A 720 -18.63 -11.51 -6.69
N ALA A 721 -18.26 -10.23 -6.78
CA ALA A 721 -17.79 -9.60 -8.00
C ALA A 721 -16.45 -8.88 -7.76
N ALA A 722 -15.74 -8.59 -8.84
CA ALA A 722 -14.48 -7.87 -8.76
C ALA A 722 -14.34 -6.88 -9.91
N ALA A 723 -13.85 -5.66 -9.62
CA ALA A 723 -13.58 -4.65 -10.63
C ALA A 723 -12.36 -3.80 -10.23
N TYR A 724 -11.79 -3.09 -11.21
CA TYR A 724 -10.53 -2.40 -10.96
C TYR A 724 -10.68 -1.10 -10.18
N TYR A 725 -9.75 -0.89 -9.29
CA TYR A 725 -9.41 0.35 -8.61
C TYR A 725 -8.48 1.20 -9.53
N PRO A 726 -8.60 2.52 -9.65
CA PRO A 726 -9.50 3.40 -8.90
C PRO A 726 -10.89 3.62 -9.52
N GLU A 727 -11.22 3.01 -10.64
CA GLU A 727 -12.48 3.21 -11.38
C GLU A 727 -13.72 2.94 -10.52
N THR A 728 -13.58 2.06 -9.53
CA THR A 728 -14.65 1.70 -8.60
C THR A 728 -14.62 2.43 -7.26
N ASN A 729 -13.69 3.37 -7.05
CA ASN A 729 -13.63 4.12 -5.79
C ASN A 729 -14.85 5.00 -5.54
N VAL A 730 -15.52 5.45 -6.59
CA VAL A 730 -16.79 6.17 -6.51
C VAL A 730 -17.88 5.35 -5.78
N LEU A 731 -17.78 4.02 -5.79
CA LEU A 731 -18.73 3.12 -5.15
C LEU A 731 -18.45 2.90 -3.65
N VAL A 732 -17.28 3.29 -3.16
CA VAL A 732 -16.85 3.07 -1.76
C VAL A 732 -17.28 4.28 -0.93
N PRO A 733 -18.32 4.18 -0.08
CA PRO A 733 -18.75 5.31 0.72
C PRO A 733 -17.65 5.79 1.68
N LEU A 734 -17.49 7.09 1.85
CA LEU A 734 -16.49 7.65 2.77
C LEU A 734 -16.66 7.13 4.21
N ASP A 735 -17.89 6.85 4.61
CA ASP A 735 -18.23 6.37 5.94
C ASP A 735 -18.26 4.83 6.07
N ALA A 736 -17.99 4.11 4.96
CA ALA A 736 -17.84 2.65 4.98
C ALA A 736 -16.40 2.29 5.36
N THR A 737 -16.14 2.20 6.65
CA THR A 737 -14.80 1.95 7.19
C THR A 737 -14.77 0.72 8.08
N ALA A 738 -13.57 0.18 8.25
CA ALA A 738 -13.29 -0.87 9.22
C ALA A 738 -13.50 -0.36 10.65
N ASP A 739 -14.12 -1.20 11.45
CA ASP A 739 -14.24 -0.95 12.88
C ASP A 739 -12.83 -0.85 13.50
N THR A 740 -12.64 0.02 14.47
CA THR A 740 -11.38 0.29 15.19
C THR A 740 -10.33 1.04 14.36
N SER A 741 -10.01 0.61 13.14
CA SER A 741 -8.91 1.17 12.33
C SER A 741 -9.32 2.31 11.40
N ASN A 742 -10.61 2.53 11.16
CA ASN A 742 -11.17 3.50 10.21
C ASN A 742 -10.65 3.35 8.75
N THR A 743 -10.09 2.18 8.41
CA THR A 743 -9.65 1.87 7.04
C THR A 743 -10.85 1.76 6.10
N PRO A 744 -10.86 2.40 4.91
CA PRO A 744 -11.96 2.26 3.95
C PRO A 744 -12.24 0.80 3.56
N ALA A 745 -13.51 0.38 3.63
CA ALA A 745 -13.94 -1.00 3.38
C ALA A 745 -14.10 -1.30 1.88
N SER A 746 -13.07 -1.03 1.09
CA SER A 746 -13.10 -1.11 -0.38
C SER A 746 -13.13 -2.54 -0.96
N LYS A 747 -13.09 -3.57 -0.10
CA LYS A 747 -13.18 -4.98 -0.49
C LYS A 747 -14.53 -5.62 -0.15
N SER A 748 -15.50 -4.85 0.33
CA SER A 748 -16.82 -5.37 0.68
C SER A 748 -17.92 -4.35 0.38
N VAL A 749 -18.02 -3.93 -0.87
CA VAL A 749 -19.03 -2.98 -1.34
C VAL A 749 -20.23 -3.74 -1.87
N VAL A 750 -21.42 -3.52 -1.30
CA VAL A 750 -22.66 -4.11 -1.81
C VAL A 750 -23.05 -3.37 -3.10
N VAL A 751 -23.25 -4.13 -4.18
CA VAL A 751 -23.60 -3.57 -5.49
C VAL A 751 -24.78 -4.30 -6.13
N ARG A 752 -25.58 -3.56 -6.91
CA ARG A 752 -26.44 -4.11 -7.95
C ARG A 752 -25.86 -3.77 -9.33
N LEU A 753 -26.12 -4.64 -10.29
CA LEU A 753 -25.71 -4.45 -11.66
C LEU A 753 -26.96 -4.10 -12.47
N GLU A 754 -26.92 -2.95 -13.13
CA GLU A 754 -28.04 -2.45 -13.94
C GLU A 754 -27.64 -2.37 -15.41
N GLN A 755 -28.57 -2.63 -16.31
CA GLN A 755 -28.29 -2.49 -17.73
C GLN A 755 -27.83 -1.07 -18.02
N SER A 756 -26.69 -0.91 -18.70
CA SER A 756 -26.15 0.41 -19.02
C SER A 756 -27.06 1.12 -20.02
N ALA A 757 -27.35 2.39 -19.78
CA ALA A 757 -28.08 3.24 -20.72
C ALA A 757 -27.23 3.60 -21.96
N ALA A 758 -25.96 3.28 -21.95
CA ALA A 758 -25.01 3.52 -23.05
C ALA A 758 -24.92 2.30 -23.99
N ASN A 759 -26.00 1.96 -24.67
CA ASN A 759 -26.01 1.04 -25.81
C ASN A 759 -26.39 1.78 -27.08
#